data_0d6c5d04866c9d934dce2a40afd21e69
#
_entry.id   0d6c5d04866c9d934dce2a40afd21e69
#
_cell.length_a   1.000
_cell.length_b   1.000
_cell.length_c   1.000
_cell.angle_alpha   90.00
_cell.angle_beta   90.00
_cell.angle_gamma   90.00
#
_symmetry.space_group_name_H-M   'P 1'
#
loop_
_entity.id
_entity.type
_entity.pdbx_description
1 polymer ?
#
loop_
_entity_poly.entity_id
_entity_poly.type
_entity_poly.pdbx_seq_one_letter_code
_entity_poly.pdbx_strand_id
1 'polypeptide(L)'
;MKIYSADFETTVYGGQDHTEVWASALVALDSDEPVVHHSIQETLDYLNAQKEDAVLYYHNLKFDGNFWLSYLITVLGFKQGFEYVSETEITWKKKKQLNNNEVIYSISSMGQWYTITFKYRGHFYTLKDSLKLLPFTLRKIGKDFHTEHQKLDMDYEGYRYAGCEITPQEMEYIKNDVLVLKEALNIMFSEGHDKLTIGACCLSEYKKFLGKEDWDIFFPKLHEIEIDENTYGSPNADAYIRQSYRGGWCYLVEGCSGKTYTKGTTADVNSLYPSMMSSQSGNYYPVGKPKFWSGNQIPPEALKANRYYFIRICTRFYLRKGMLPFVQIKHNPRYKATEMLKTSDIYDKTTGKYYRQFKDKDGNTHDTRVTMTLTMTDYQLLKEHYILEDFEILDGCWFYSEIGIFDPYINCYKKQKMESKGAKRQIAKLFLNNLYGKMATSPISSFKYAQEREDESLGFKVQVEANKEPVYIATGSAITSYSRNFTIRAAQKNFHGADKRGFKYADTDSIHCDLDPSEIVGIRVSDNDFCAWKLESCWDIAKFVRQKTYIEHVTHEDLKPVEKPYYNIKCAGMPESCKDLLLISMGEKKPTPKQEIYSSFYEKKRTLDDFKIGLTIPSKLVPKTIKGGVILVETDYTLRDI
;
A
#
# COMPACT_ATOMS: atom_id res chain seq x y z
N MET A 1 6.32 -31.82 7.54
CA MET A 1 5.82 -30.74 6.65
C MET A 1 7.02 -30.07 6.00
N LYS A 2 7.14 -30.15 4.70
CA LYS A 2 8.23 -29.56 3.90
C LYS A 2 7.86 -28.18 3.36
N ILE A 3 8.83 -27.30 3.25
CA ILE A 3 8.65 -25.94 2.71
C ILE A 3 9.50 -25.82 1.45
N TYR A 4 8.87 -25.30 0.39
CA TYR A 4 9.49 -25.13 -0.92
C TYR A 4 9.43 -23.67 -1.38
N SER A 5 10.43 -23.27 -2.12
CA SER A 5 10.36 -22.16 -3.08
C SER A 5 9.92 -22.73 -4.42
N ALA A 6 9.01 -22.07 -5.11
CA ALA A 6 8.41 -22.56 -6.34
C ALA A 6 8.17 -21.42 -7.35
N ASP A 7 8.14 -21.79 -8.63
CA ASP A 7 7.87 -20.87 -9.74
C ASP A 7 7.32 -21.63 -10.96
N PHE A 8 6.49 -20.95 -11.77
CA PHE A 8 5.94 -21.47 -13.00
C PHE A 8 6.44 -20.69 -14.22
N GLU A 9 6.68 -21.41 -15.30
CA GLU A 9 6.77 -20.86 -16.65
C GLU A 9 5.54 -21.27 -17.44
N THR A 10 4.97 -20.30 -18.15
CA THR A 10 3.63 -20.44 -18.76
C THR A 10 3.66 -20.11 -20.23
N THR A 11 2.70 -20.66 -20.97
CA THR A 11 2.56 -20.47 -22.41
C THR A 11 2.24 -19.03 -22.76
N VAL A 12 3.04 -18.41 -23.62
CA VAL A 12 2.87 -17.03 -24.12
C VAL A 12 3.03 -17.00 -25.63
N TYR A 13 1.96 -16.62 -26.36
CA TYR A 13 2.00 -16.37 -27.80
C TYR A 13 0.91 -15.39 -28.21
N GLY A 14 1.02 -14.83 -29.41
CA GLY A 14 0.04 -13.85 -29.89
C GLY A 14 -1.32 -14.47 -30.17
N GLY A 15 -2.41 -13.81 -29.69
CA GLY A 15 -3.79 -14.22 -29.96
C GLY A 15 -4.27 -15.47 -29.24
N GLN A 16 -3.59 -15.89 -28.18
CA GLN A 16 -3.96 -17.08 -27.40
C GLN A 16 -5.29 -16.94 -26.69
N ASP A 17 -6.08 -18.02 -26.69
CA ASP A 17 -7.36 -18.17 -25.99
C ASP A 17 -7.26 -19.09 -24.76
N HIS A 18 -6.18 -19.81 -24.64
CA HIS A 18 -5.84 -20.67 -23.50
C HIS A 18 -4.36 -20.52 -23.13
N THR A 19 -4.02 -20.94 -21.91
CA THR A 19 -2.67 -20.97 -21.42
C THR A 19 -2.45 -22.18 -20.51
N GLU A 20 -1.22 -22.57 -20.33
CA GLU A 20 -0.85 -23.69 -19.44
C GLU A 20 0.57 -23.51 -18.88
N VAL A 21 0.88 -24.24 -17.84
CA VAL A 21 2.23 -24.34 -17.27
C VAL A 21 3.01 -25.37 -18.09
N TRP A 22 4.14 -24.96 -18.67
CA TRP A 22 5.04 -25.85 -19.38
C TRP A 22 6.30 -26.20 -18.58
N ALA A 23 6.62 -25.42 -17.54
CA ALA A 23 7.67 -25.75 -16.60
C ALA A 23 7.28 -25.31 -15.18
N SER A 24 7.55 -26.16 -14.21
CA SER A 24 7.28 -25.94 -12.79
C SER A 24 8.53 -26.32 -11.99
N ALA A 25 9.17 -25.35 -11.39
CA ALA A 25 10.34 -25.56 -10.56
C ALA A 25 9.99 -25.54 -9.07
N LEU A 26 10.63 -26.41 -8.31
CA LEU A 26 10.57 -26.43 -6.85
C LEU A 26 11.96 -26.71 -6.28
N VAL A 27 12.26 -26.07 -5.17
CA VAL A 27 13.40 -26.43 -4.32
C VAL A 27 12.96 -26.40 -2.86
N ALA A 28 13.25 -27.46 -2.13
CA ALA A 28 13.02 -27.47 -0.68
C ALA A 28 13.99 -26.48 -0.02
N LEU A 29 13.55 -25.79 1.05
CA LEU A 29 14.39 -24.78 1.72
C LEU A 29 15.66 -25.38 2.35
N ASP A 30 15.65 -26.67 2.62
CA ASP A 30 16.75 -27.47 3.17
C ASP A 30 17.58 -28.19 2.09
N SER A 31 17.38 -27.91 0.79
CA SER A 31 18.08 -28.52 -0.34
C SER A 31 18.64 -27.45 -1.28
N ASP A 32 19.72 -27.76 -1.99
CA ASP A 32 20.30 -26.91 -3.02
C ASP A 32 20.03 -27.45 -4.45
N GLU A 33 19.21 -28.48 -4.55
CA GLU A 33 18.90 -29.12 -5.83
C GLU A 33 17.43 -28.90 -6.22
N PRO A 34 17.15 -27.95 -7.11
CA PRO A 34 15.82 -27.76 -7.65
C PRO A 34 15.40 -28.94 -8.53
N VAL A 35 14.11 -29.28 -8.45
CA VAL A 35 13.44 -30.17 -9.39
C VAL A 35 12.57 -29.38 -10.35
N VAL A 36 12.51 -29.77 -11.61
CA VAL A 36 11.71 -29.12 -12.64
C VAL A 36 10.78 -30.15 -13.27
N HIS A 37 9.52 -29.84 -13.29
CA HIS A 37 8.47 -30.65 -13.89
C HIS A 37 7.88 -29.94 -15.13
N HIS A 38 7.25 -30.72 -16.01
CA HIS A 38 6.70 -30.23 -17.28
C HIS A 38 5.21 -29.80 -17.18
N SER A 39 4.61 -29.95 -16.01
CA SER A 39 3.18 -29.62 -15.79
C SER A 39 2.86 -29.46 -14.30
N ILE A 40 1.69 -28.88 -14.02
CA ILE A 40 1.15 -28.83 -12.64
C ILE A 40 0.89 -30.26 -12.12
N GLN A 41 0.41 -31.16 -12.98
CA GLN A 41 0.14 -32.54 -12.58
C GLN A 41 1.38 -33.26 -12.08
N GLU A 42 2.48 -33.14 -12.80
CA GLU A 42 3.77 -33.73 -12.38
C GLU A 42 4.25 -33.17 -11.04
N THR A 43 4.05 -31.87 -10.82
CA THR A 43 4.35 -31.22 -9.54
C THR A 43 3.48 -31.80 -8.41
N LEU A 44 2.18 -31.94 -8.67
CA LEU A 44 1.25 -32.50 -7.68
C LEU A 44 1.58 -33.98 -7.35
N ASP A 45 1.94 -34.77 -8.35
CA ASP A 45 2.35 -36.17 -8.18
C ASP A 45 3.66 -36.27 -7.40
N TYR A 46 4.64 -35.41 -7.69
CA TYR A 46 5.90 -35.32 -6.94
C TYR A 46 5.64 -34.99 -5.46
N LEU A 47 4.82 -33.96 -5.18
CA LEU A 47 4.47 -33.55 -3.81
C LEU A 47 3.73 -34.69 -3.07
N ASN A 48 2.80 -35.34 -3.75
CA ASN A 48 2.04 -36.46 -3.15
C ASN A 48 2.92 -37.68 -2.85
N ALA A 49 3.95 -37.92 -3.66
CA ALA A 49 4.92 -38.97 -3.43
C ALA A 49 5.77 -38.80 -2.16
N GLN A 50 5.89 -37.56 -1.66
CA GLN A 50 6.58 -37.27 -0.39
C GLN A 50 5.77 -37.71 0.83
N LYS A 51 4.46 -37.99 0.70
CA LYS A 51 3.56 -38.48 1.76
C LYS A 51 3.54 -37.58 3.00
N GLU A 52 3.64 -36.29 2.81
CA GLU A 52 3.58 -35.29 3.87
C GLU A 52 2.94 -33.99 3.40
N ASP A 53 2.50 -33.16 4.37
CA ASP A 53 2.01 -31.82 4.10
C ASP A 53 3.14 -30.93 3.57
N ALA A 54 2.82 -30.01 2.66
CA ALA A 54 3.77 -29.08 2.12
C ALA A 54 3.28 -27.62 2.09
N VAL A 55 4.24 -26.71 2.19
CA VAL A 55 4.04 -25.27 1.96
C VAL A 55 4.93 -24.87 0.79
N LEU A 56 4.34 -24.20 -0.20
CA LEU A 56 5.05 -23.69 -1.37
C LEU A 56 4.97 -22.17 -1.40
N TYR A 57 6.10 -21.50 -1.50
CA TYR A 57 6.16 -20.06 -1.68
C TYR A 57 6.39 -19.71 -3.15
N TYR A 58 5.45 -18.97 -3.72
CA TYR A 58 5.55 -18.35 -5.04
C TYR A 58 5.79 -16.85 -4.89
N HIS A 59 6.59 -16.27 -5.76
CA HIS A 59 6.84 -14.83 -5.74
C HIS A 59 5.85 -14.10 -6.67
N ASN A 60 4.84 -13.44 -6.11
CA ASN A 60 3.66 -12.92 -6.78
C ASN A 60 2.63 -14.01 -7.12
N LEU A 61 2.14 -14.68 -6.08
CA LEU A 61 1.13 -15.75 -6.18
C LEU A 61 -0.10 -15.39 -7.03
N LYS A 62 -0.37 -14.10 -7.22
CA LYS A 62 -1.46 -13.64 -8.10
C LYS A 62 -1.32 -14.21 -9.52
N PHE A 63 -0.10 -14.40 -10.02
CA PHE A 63 0.16 -15.00 -11.32
C PHE A 63 0.03 -16.53 -11.24
N ASP A 64 0.92 -17.19 -10.51
CA ASP A 64 0.98 -18.66 -10.41
C ASP A 64 -0.27 -19.27 -9.79
N GLY A 65 -0.85 -18.57 -8.82
CA GLY A 65 -2.09 -19.01 -8.16
C GLY A 65 -3.29 -19.09 -9.08
N ASN A 66 -3.37 -18.27 -10.13
CA ASN A 66 -4.42 -18.38 -11.14
C ASN A 66 -4.35 -19.72 -11.89
N PHE A 67 -3.13 -20.21 -12.20
CA PHE A 67 -2.93 -21.51 -12.84
C PHE A 67 -3.29 -22.65 -11.89
N TRP A 68 -2.90 -22.55 -10.62
CA TRP A 68 -3.27 -23.54 -9.60
C TRP A 68 -4.79 -23.60 -9.39
N LEU A 69 -5.48 -22.47 -9.20
CA LEU A 69 -6.92 -22.47 -9.00
C LEU A 69 -7.66 -22.98 -10.23
N SER A 70 -7.25 -22.53 -11.42
CA SER A 70 -7.84 -23.03 -12.66
C SER A 70 -7.67 -24.55 -12.78
N TYR A 71 -6.47 -25.07 -12.56
CA TYR A 71 -6.20 -26.50 -12.63
C TYR A 71 -6.98 -27.31 -11.60
N LEU A 72 -6.99 -26.88 -10.34
CA LEU A 72 -7.71 -27.56 -9.27
C LEU A 72 -9.23 -27.59 -9.52
N ILE A 73 -9.82 -26.45 -9.88
CA ILE A 73 -11.27 -26.30 -10.01
C ILE A 73 -11.76 -26.86 -11.35
N THR A 74 -11.16 -26.43 -12.48
CA THR A 74 -11.70 -26.75 -13.80
C THR A 74 -11.20 -28.06 -14.39
N VAL A 75 -9.98 -28.50 -14.05
CA VAL A 75 -9.41 -29.77 -14.55
C VAL A 75 -9.64 -30.92 -13.58
N LEU A 76 -9.26 -30.74 -12.31
CA LEU A 76 -9.39 -31.79 -11.29
C LEU A 76 -10.76 -31.83 -10.60
N GLY A 77 -11.63 -30.83 -10.84
CA GLY A 77 -12.98 -30.80 -10.28
C GLY A 77 -13.02 -30.59 -8.78
N PHE A 78 -12.03 -29.89 -8.20
CA PHE A 78 -12.04 -29.59 -6.77
C PHE A 78 -13.20 -28.68 -6.42
N LYS A 79 -13.85 -28.97 -5.29
CA LYS A 79 -14.87 -28.10 -4.71
C LYS A 79 -14.24 -26.98 -3.90
N GLN A 80 -14.81 -25.80 -4.01
CA GLN A 80 -14.43 -24.71 -3.14
C GLN A 80 -14.93 -24.98 -1.72
N GLY A 81 -14.06 -24.89 -0.73
CA GLY A 81 -14.32 -25.23 0.66
C GLY A 81 -15.02 -24.09 1.40
N PHE A 82 -16.20 -23.70 0.95
CA PHE A 82 -17.06 -22.76 1.64
C PHE A 82 -18.46 -23.35 1.86
N GLU A 83 -19.19 -22.75 2.78
CA GLU A 83 -20.59 -23.05 3.06
C GLU A 83 -21.42 -21.81 2.82
N TYR A 84 -22.65 -21.97 2.34
CA TYR A 84 -23.59 -20.86 2.20
C TYR A 84 -24.21 -20.54 3.56
N VAL A 85 -24.06 -19.30 4.01
CA VAL A 85 -24.72 -18.75 5.20
C VAL A 85 -26.11 -18.23 4.82
N SER A 86 -26.24 -17.73 3.58
CA SER A 86 -27.49 -17.30 2.96
C SER A 86 -27.42 -17.57 1.44
N GLU A 87 -28.45 -17.19 0.68
CA GLU A 87 -28.44 -17.32 -0.79
C GLU A 87 -27.29 -16.55 -1.46
N THR A 88 -26.77 -15.52 -0.81
CA THR A 88 -25.76 -14.60 -1.38
C THR A 88 -24.44 -14.56 -0.60
N GLU A 89 -24.40 -15.17 0.59
CA GLU A 89 -23.24 -15.10 1.47
C GLU A 89 -22.61 -16.47 1.70
N ILE A 90 -21.31 -16.52 1.65
CA ILE A 90 -20.50 -17.70 1.91
C ILE A 90 -19.58 -17.49 3.13
N THR A 91 -19.22 -18.57 3.79
CA THR A 91 -18.15 -18.59 4.79
C THR A 91 -17.15 -19.69 4.47
N TRP A 92 -15.85 -19.39 4.57
CA TRP A 92 -14.80 -20.35 4.30
C TRP A 92 -14.64 -21.36 5.45
N LYS A 93 -14.49 -22.63 5.10
CA LYS A 93 -14.05 -23.66 6.02
C LYS A 93 -12.66 -23.34 6.58
N LYS A 94 -12.37 -23.78 7.78
CA LYS A 94 -11.00 -23.79 8.31
C LYS A 94 -10.19 -24.93 7.64
N LYS A 95 -8.87 -24.76 7.51
CA LYS A 95 -7.97 -25.77 6.91
C LYS A 95 -8.27 -27.20 7.39
N LYS A 96 -8.43 -27.40 8.71
CA LYS A 96 -8.71 -28.74 9.31
C LYS A 96 -10.06 -29.35 8.93
N GLN A 97 -10.99 -28.57 8.42
CA GLN A 97 -12.34 -28.99 8.01
C GLN A 97 -12.40 -29.37 6.54
N LEU A 98 -11.31 -29.22 5.77
CA LEU A 98 -11.29 -29.58 4.36
C LEU A 98 -11.36 -31.08 4.16
N ASN A 99 -12.23 -31.50 3.27
CA ASN A 99 -12.25 -32.84 2.71
C ASN A 99 -11.23 -32.97 1.57
N ASN A 100 -10.89 -34.21 1.18
CA ASN A 100 -10.10 -34.42 -0.02
C ASN A 100 -10.79 -33.75 -1.23
N ASN A 101 -9.97 -33.15 -2.10
CA ASN A 101 -10.42 -32.42 -3.28
C ASN A 101 -11.27 -31.19 -2.96
N GLU A 102 -11.01 -30.55 -1.83
CA GLU A 102 -11.51 -29.22 -1.51
C GLU A 102 -10.35 -28.20 -1.46
N VAL A 103 -10.66 -26.96 -1.89
CA VAL A 103 -9.72 -25.83 -1.91
C VAL A 103 -10.32 -24.60 -1.26
N ILE A 104 -9.52 -23.94 -0.44
CA ILE A 104 -9.80 -22.61 0.13
C ILE A 104 -8.67 -21.66 -0.25
N TYR A 105 -8.95 -20.37 -0.29
CA TYR A 105 -7.95 -19.39 -0.61
C TYR A 105 -8.30 -18.00 -0.04
N SER A 106 -7.31 -17.12 0.02
CA SER A 106 -7.45 -15.76 0.51
C SER A 106 -7.01 -14.78 -0.58
N ILE A 107 -7.99 -14.11 -1.19
CA ILE A 107 -7.80 -13.05 -2.18
C ILE A 107 -8.62 -11.84 -1.73
N SER A 108 -7.98 -10.68 -1.52
CA SER A 108 -8.71 -9.47 -1.15
C SER A 108 -9.53 -8.92 -2.32
N SER A 109 -10.52 -8.07 -2.03
CA SER A 109 -11.29 -7.36 -3.06
C SER A 109 -10.42 -6.51 -3.99
N MET A 110 -9.29 -6.02 -3.48
CA MET A 110 -8.29 -5.28 -4.26
C MET A 110 -7.40 -6.19 -5.13
N GLY A 111 -7.67 -7.50 -5.15
CA GLY A 111 -6.92 -8.46 -5.96
C GLY A 111 -5.54 -8.80 -5.39
N GLN A 112 -5.33 -8.68 -4.09
CA GLN A 112 -4.13 -9.16 -3.41
C GLN A 112 -4.31 -10.63 -3.04
N TRP A 113 -3.43 -11.48 -3.51
CA TRP A 113 -3.42 -12.91 -3.22
C TRP A 113 -2.51 -13.18 -2.03
N TYR A 114 -2.96 -14.02 -1.10
CA TYR A 114 -2.21 -14.38 0.11
C TYR A 114 -1.90 -15.85 0.18
N THR A 115 -2.93 -16.70 0.07
CA THR A 115 -2.80 -18.16 0.21
C THR A 115 -3.78 -18.91 -0.67
N ILE A 116 -3.40 -20.13 -1.04
CA ILE A 116 -4.29 -21.17 -1.55
C ILE A 116 -3.98 -22.42 -0.74
N THR A 117 -4.99 -23.06 -0.14
CA THR A 117 -4.82 -24.30 0.62
C THR A 117 -5.80 -25.34 0.09
N PHE A 118 -5.30 -26.51 -0.23
CA PHE A 118 -6.14 -27.61 -0.67
C PHE A 118 -5.71 -28.93 -0.02
N LYS A 119 -6.65 -29.89 0.01
CA LYS A 119 -6.38 -31.23 0.51
C LYS A 119 -6.46 -32.24 -0.63
N TYR A 120 -5.41 -33.01 -0.81
CA TYR A 120 -5.32 -34.01 -1.84
C TYR A 120 -4.72 -35.30 -1.30
N ARG A 121 -5.40 -36.41 -1.47
CA ARG A 121 -4.98 -37.76 -1.01
C ARG A 121 -4.51 -37.77 0.46
N GLY A 122 -5.22 -37.07 1.32
CA GLY A 122 -4.98 -37.04 2.76
C GLY A 122 -4.01 -35.96 3.26
N HIS A 123 -3.29 -35.29 2.37
CA HIS A 123 -2.29 -34.27 2.71
C HIS A 123 -2.76 -32.86 2.36
N PHE A 124 -2.27 -31.89 3.14
CA PHE A 124 -2.54 -30.48 2.92
C PHE A 124 -1.38 -29.82 2.17
N TYR A 125 -1.73 -29.09 1.14
CA TYR A 125 -0.81 -28.25 0.37
C TYR A 125 -1.23 -26.81 0.50
N THR A 126 -0.30 -25.95 0.97
CA THR A 126 -0.56 -24.53 1.17
C THR A 126 0.40 -23.72 0.32
N LEU A 127 -0.13 -22.97 -0.63
CA LEU A 127 0.61 -22.00 -1.43
C LEU A 127 0.57 -20.66 -0.75
N LYS A 128 1.70 -19.96 -0.68
CA LYS A 128 1.80 -18.64 -0.05
C LYS A 128 2.51 -17.66 -0.97
N ASP A 129 2.12 -16.39 -0.89
CA ASP A 129 2.77 -15.32 -1.63
C ASP A 129 3.97 -14.77 -0.87
N SER A 130 5.18 -15.07 -1.34
CA SER A 130 6.41 -14.52 -0.77
C SER A 130 6.56 -13.01 -0.97
N LEU A 131 5.89 -12.41 -1.96
CA LEU A 131 5.86 -10.95 -2.16
C LEU A 131 5.26 -10.22 -0.95
N LYS A 132 4.45 -10.89 -0.12
CA LYS A 132 3.90 -10.33 1.13
C LYS A 132 4.94 -10.26 2.25
N LEU A 133 5.98 -11.08 2.20
CA LEU A 133 7.14 -11.04 3.11
C LEU A 133 8.28 -10.17 2.54
N LEU A 134 8.52 -10.27 1.25
CA LEU A 134 9.62 -9.67 0.50
C LEU A 134 9.05 -8.80 -0.63
N PRO A 135 8.57 -7.58 -0.33
CA PRO A 135 7.84 -6.73 -1.29
C PRO A 135 8.79 -6.05 -2.29
N PHE A 136 9.62 -6.84 -2.96
CA PHE A 136 10.59 -6.42 -3.97
C PHE A 136 10.51 -7.34 -5.17
N THR A 137 11.03 -6.91 -6.33
CA THR A 137 11.25 -7.82 -7.45
C THR A 137 12.30 -8.86 -7.10
N LEU A 138 12.23 -10.05 -7.70
CA LEU A 138 13.23 -11.13 -7.45
C LEU A 138 14.65 -10.68 -7.77
N ARG A 139 14.85 -9.89 -8.84
CA ARG A 139 16.14 -9.27 -9.19
C ARG A 139 16.67 -8.35 -8.07
N LYS A 140 15.78 -7.53 -7.50
CA LYS A 140 16.15 -6.65 -6.39
C LYS A 140 16.47 -7.45 -5.11
N ILE A 141 15.74 -8.53 -4.85
CA ILE A 141 16.00 -9.45 -3.74
C ILE A 141 17.41 -10.00 -3.88
N GLY A 142 17.75 -10.58 -5.04
CA GLY A 142 19.07 -11.12 -5.29
C GLY A 142 20.20 -10.12 -5.02
N LYS A 143 20.04 -8.91 -5.55
CA LYS A 143 21.02 -7.83 -5.38
C LYS A 143 21.12 -7.35 -3.93
N ASP A 144 20.00 -7.00 -3.32
CA ASP A 144 19.98 -6.33 -2.02
C ASP A 144 20.20 -7.28 -0.84
N PHE A 145 19.83 -8.56 -0.98
CA PHE A 145 20.07 -9.61 0.00
C PHE A 145 21.42 -10.30 -0.17
N HIS A 146 22.14 -9.98 -1.27
CA HIS A 146 23.42 -10.62 -1.63
C HIS A 146 23.32 -12.14 -1.69
N THR A 147 22.26 -12.63 -2.34
CA THR A 147 22.07 -14.06 -2.54
C THR A 147 23.17 -14.61 -3.45
N GLU A 148 23.53 -15.89 -3.28
CA GLU A 148 24.52 -16.57 -4.11
C GLU A 148 24.06 -16.62 -5.58
N HIS A 149 22.78 -17.00 -5.78
CA HIS A 149 22.16 -16.97 -7.09
C HIS A 149 21.53 -15.61 -7.38
N GLN A 150 21.51 -15.23 -8.66
CA GLN A 150 20.94 -13.96 -9.13
C GLN A 150 19.92 -14.23 -10.22
N LYS A 151 18.88 -13.38 -10.35
CA LYS A 151 17.91 -13.52 -11.43
C LYS A 151 18.59 -13.31 -12.79
N LEU A 152 18.44 -14.29 -13.66
CA LEU A 152 18.93 -14.27 -15.04
C LEU A 152 17.91 -13.58 -15.97
N ASP A 153 18.31 -13.38 -17.22
CA ASP A 153 17.42 -12.93 -18.30
C ASP A 153 17.13 -14.09 -19.25
N MET A 154 15.90 -14.20 -19.71
CA MET A 154 15.47 -15.18 -20.69
C MET A 154 14.60 -14.52 -21.75
N ASP A 155 14.81 -14.88 -23.00
CA ASP A 155 13.93 -14.51 -24.10
C ASP A 155 12.87 -15.59 -24.28
N TYR A 156 11.60 -15.22 -24.09
CA TYR A 156 10.44 -16.09 -24.28
C TYR A 156 10.10 -16.18 -25.79
N GLU A 157 10.95 -16.85 -26.56
CA GLU A 157 10.71 -17.05 -27.99
C GLU A 157 10.11 -18.42 -28.25
N GLY A 158 9.06 -18.44 -29.07
CA GLY A 158 8.41 -19.65 -29.54
C GLY A 158 7.30 -20.19 -28.63
N TYR A 159 6.55 -21.13 -29.21
CA TYR A 159 5.43 -21.78 -28.55
C TYR A 159 5.91 -22.83 -27.55
N ARG A 160 5.40 -22.77 -26.32
CA ARG A 160 5.65 -23.74 -25.26
C ARG A 160 4.32 -24.32 -24.78
N TYR A 161 4.33 -25.59 -24.43
CA TYR A 161 3.14 -26.33 -23.97
C TYR A 161 3.53 -27.35 -22.90
N ALA A 162 2.58 -27.84 -22.12
CA ALA A 162 2.82 -28.85 -21.10
C ALA A 162 3.41 -30.14 -21.73
N GLY A 163 4.55 -30.57 -21.20
CA GLY A 163 5.28 -31.73 -21.72
C GLY A 163 6.29 -31.41 -22.84
N CYS A 164 6.46 -30.15 -23.24
CA CYS A 164 7.50 -29.78 -24.20
C CYS A 164 8.91 -29.96 -23.61
N GLU A 165 9.91 -30.11 -24.48
CA GLU A 165 11.30 -30.15 -24.08
C GLU A 165 11.73 -28.81 -23.46
N ILE A 166 12.46 -28.86 -22.35
CA ILE A 166 13.05 -27.71 -21.67
C ILE A 166 14.53 -27.66 -22.04
N THR A 167 14.97 -26.59 -22.67
CA THR A 167 16.35 -26.44 -23.07
C THR A 167 17.28 -26.27 -21.85
N PRO A 168 18.59 -26.56 -21.96
CA PRO A 168 19.53 -26.34 -20.86
C PRO A 168 19.56 -24.91 -20.34
N GLN A 169 19.41 -23.90 -21.22
CA GLN A 169 19.37 -22.48 -20.85
C GLN A 169 18.10 -22.14 -20.10
N GLU A 170 16.92 -22.61 -20.55
CA GLU A 170 15.64 -22.46 -19.85
C GLU A 170 15.73 -23.17 -18.50
N MET A 171 16.31 -24.35 -18.42
CA MET A 171 16.47 -25.10 -17.17
C MET A 171 17.30 -24.32 -16.14
N GLU A 172 18.42 -23.73 -16.57
CA GLU A 172 19.26 -22.90 -15.71
C GLU A 172 18.51 -21.68 -15.20
N TYR A 173 17.79 -20.96 -16.07
CA TYR A 173 16.97 -19.81 -15.72
C TYR A 173 15.92 -20.16 -14.67
N ILE A 174 15.12 -21.20 -14.92
CA ILE A 174 14.01 -21.63 -14.06
C ILE A 174 14.52 -22.06 -12.68
N LYS A 175 15.58 -22.85 -12.63
CA LYS A 175 16.23 -23.30 -11.38
C LYS A 175 16.76 -22.13 -10.57
N ASN A 176 17.35 -21.15 -11.24
CA ASN A 176 17.95 -20.00 -10.61
C ASN A 176 16.91 -19.13 -9.88
N ASP A 177 15.73 -18.94 -10.47
CA ASP A 177 14.65 -18.14 -9.87
C ASP A 177 14.19 -18.72 -8.52
N VAL A 178 13.99 -20.03 -8.43
CA VAL A 178 13.58 -20.65 -7.17
C VAL A 178 14.70 -20.66 -6.13
N LEU A 179 15.98 -20.72 -6.57
CA LEU A 179 17.13 -20.65 -5.66
C LEU A 179 17.30 -19.27 -5.04
N VAL A 180 17.14 -18.19 -5.81
CA VAL A 180 17.17 -16.81 -5.28
C VAL A 180 16.10 -16.63 -4.20
N LEU A 181 14.88 -17.06 -4.46
CA LEU A 181 13.79 -16.96 -3.49
C LEU A 181 14.01 -17.83 -2.26
N LYS A 182 14.49 -19.09 -2.45
CA LYS A 182 14.85 -19.99 -1.35
C LYS A 182 15.86 -19.33 -0.40
N GLU A 183 16.95 -18.79 -0.93
CA GLU A 183 18.00 -18.15 -0.14
C GLU A 183 17.48 -16.97 0.66
N ALA A 184 16.65 -16.12 0.06
CA ALA A 184 16.02 -15.00 0.74
C ALA A 184 15.03 -15.45 1.84
N LEU A 185 14.22 -16.49 1.58
CA LEU A 185 13.30 -17.04 2.59
C LEU A 185 14.06 -17.67 3.75
N ASN A 186 15.18 -18.36 3.50
CA ASN A 186 16.03 -18.91 4.55
C ASN A 186 16.59 -17.82 5.47
N ILE A 187 17.00 -16.67 4.91
CA ILE A 187 17.44 -15.53 5.70
C ILE A 187 16.29 -15.02 6.61
N MET A 188 15.09 -14.83 6.03
CA MET A 188 13.92 -14.38 6.78
C MET A 188 13.56 -15.34 7.91
N PHE A 189 13.51 -16.63 7.64
CA PHE A 189 13.09 -17.65 8.60
C PHE A 189 14.13 -17.91 9.69
N SER A 190 15.42 -17.81 9.36
CA SER A 190 16.50 -17.93 10.35
C SER A 190 16.44 -16.83 11.42
N GLU A 191 15.90 -15.68 11.08
CA GLU A 191 15.66 -14.57 12.00
C GLU A 191 14.26 -14.62 12.67
N GLY A 192 13.47 -15.67 12.43
CA GLY A 192 12.13 -15.85 12.99
C GLY A 192 11.03 -15.07 12.29
N HIS A 193 11.28 -14.56 11.08
CA HIS A 193 10.31 -13.77 10.30
C HIS A 193 9.51 -14.68 9.36
N ASP A 194 8.65 -15.52 9.93
CA ASP A 194 7.92 -16.59 9.25
C ASP A 194 6.41 -16.35 9.11
N LYS A 195 5.93 -15.16 9.46
CA LYS A 195 4.50 -14.82 9.32
C LYS A 195 4.11 -14.65 7.85
N LEU A 196 2.81 -14.64 7.58
CA LEU A 196 2.27 -14.53 6.22
C LEU A 196 2.67 -13.21 5.51
N THR A 197 2.80 -12.12 6.27
CA THR A 197 3.12 -10.80 5.74
C THR A 197 4.22 -10.14 6.57
N ILE A 198 4.98 -9.25 5.94
CA ILE A 198 6.01 -8.47 6.64
C ILE A 198 5.41 -7.65 7.79
N GLY A 199 4.23 -7.06 7.61
CA GLY A 199 3.56 -6.34 8.68
C GLY A 199 3.20 -7.24 9.87
N ALA A 200 2.83 -8.50 9.64
CA ALA A 200 2.58 -9.46 10.72
C ALA A 200 3.88 -9.85 11.44
N CYS A 201 5.01 -9.93 10.73
CA CYS A 201 6.32 -10.10 11.35
C CYS A 201 6.68 -8.92 12.24
N CYS A 202 6.48 -7.68 11.76
CA CYS A 202 6.71 -6.46 12.53
C CYS A 202 5.90 -6.43 13.83
N LEU A 203 4.61 -6.75 13.74
CA LEU A 203 3.74 -6.79 14.92
C LEU A 203 4.16 -7.87 15.91
N SER A 204 4.54 -9.05 15.41
CA SER A 204 5.06 -10.15 16.24
C SER A 204 6.32 -9.74 17.00
N GLU A 205 7.26 -9.08 16.32
CA GLU A 205 8.49 -8.58 16.94
C GLU A 205 8.20 -7.47 17.95
N TYR A 206 7.32 -6.52 17.63
CA TYR A 206 6.96 -5.47 18.57
C TYR A 206 6.33 -6.03 19.85
N LYS A 207 5.48 -7.04 19.74
CA LYS A 207 4.91 -7.76 20.89
C LYS A 207 5.98 -8.41 21.76
N LYS A 208 7.06 -8.94 21.17
CA LYS A 208 8.19 -9.49 21.92
C LYS A 208 8.96 -8.40 22.67
N PHE A 209 9.21 -7.24 22.04
CA PHE A 209 9.88 -6.11 22.68
C PHE A 209 9.08 -5.55 23.86
N LEU A 210 7.77 -5.43 23.71
CA LEU A 210 6.90 -4.87 24.74
C LEU A 210 6.64 -5.87 25.89
N GLY A 211 6.55 -7.15 25.57
CA GLY A 211 6.11 -8.18 26.49
C GLY A 211 4.59 -8.33 26.55
N LYS A 212 4.13 -9.51 26.97
CA LYS A 212 2.70 -9.84 26.95
C LYS A 212 1.88 -8.99 27.93
N GLU A 213 2.39 -8.77 29.13
CA GLU A 213 1.67 -8.02 30.16
C GLU A 213 1.45 -6.56 29.74
N ASP A 214 2.50 -5.89 29.29
CA ASP A 214 2.40 -4.51 28.81
C ASP A 214 1.56 -4.41 27.55
N TRP A 215 1.63 -5.42 26.65
CA TRP A 215 0.77 -5.47 25.48
C TRP A 215 -0.72 -5.48 25.86
N ASP A 216 -1.11 -6.36 26.77
CA ASP A 216 -2.51 -6.51 27.18
C ASP A 216 -3.03 -5.27 27.94
N ILE A 217 -2.16 -4.56 28.66
CA ILE A 217 -2.48 -3.30 29.33
C ILE A 217 -2.59 -2.14 28.35
N PHE A 218 -1.64 -1.98 27.44
CA PHE A 218 -1.57 -0.83 26.54
C PHE A 218 -2.55 -0.94 25.36
N PHE A 219 -2.78 -2.15 24.87
CA PHE A 219 -3.55 -2.37 23.65
C PHE A 219 -4.71 -3.34 23.83
N PRO A 220 -5.68 -3.02 24.73
CA PRO A 220 -6.86 -3.84 24.90
C PRO A 220 -7.70 -3.83 23.61
N LYS A 221 -8.57 -4.81 23.47
CA LYS A 221 -9.44 -4.97 22.31
C LYS A 221 -10.56 -3.93 22.30
N LEU A 222 -10.38 -2.84 21.59
CA LEU A 222 -11.34 -1.73 21.52
C LEU A 222 -12.68 -2.15 20.90
N HIS A 223 -12.72 -3.12 20.00
CA HIS A 223 -13.94 -3.61 19.38
C HIS A 223 -14.84 -4.42 20.34
N GLU A 224 -14.29 -4.91 21.45
CA GLU A 224 -15.05 -5.58 22.52
C GLU A 224 -15.60 -4.57 23.56
N ILE A 225 -15.27 -3.29 23.47
CA ILE A 225 -15.79 -2.25 24.33
C ILE A 225 -17.03 -1.65 23.69
N GLU A 226 -18.21 -2.15 24.10
CA GLU A 226 -19.51 -1.65 23.64
C GLU A 226 -19.79 -0.26 24.15
N ILE A 227 -20.40 0.57 23.34
CA ILE A 227 -20.86 1.93 23.67
C ILE A 227 -22.28 2.13 23.18
N ASP A 228 -22.98 3.14 23.74
CA ASP A 228 -24.33 3.44 23.30
C ASP A 228 -24.36 4.02 21.88
N GLU A 229 -24.79 3.22 20.92
CA GLU A 229 -24.84 3.59 19.51
C GLU A 229 -25.75 4.79 19.24
N ASN A 230 -26.83 4.95 20.02
CA ASN A 230 -27.73 6.08 19.85
C ASN A 230 -27.05 7.41 20.23
N THR A 231 -26.21 7.41 21.26
CA THR A 231 -25.46 8.57 21.70
C THR A 231 -24.25 8.82 20.80
N TYR A 232 -23.42 7.79 20.56
CA TYR A 232 -22.10 7.94 19.95
C TYR A 232 -22.07 7.65 18.44
N GLY A 233 -23.16 7.16 17.86
CA GLY A 233 -23.25 6.82 16.44
C GLY A 233 -22.35 5.66 16.00
N SER A 234 -21.95 4.82 16.96
CA SER A 234 -21.07 3.67 16.73
C SER A 234 -21.31 2.58 17.78
N PRO A 235 -21.23 1.30 17.40
CA PRO A 235 -21.56 0.19 18.33
C PRO A 235 -20.46 -0.11 19.36
N ASN A 236 -19.22 0.30 19.10
CA ASN A 236 -18.08 0.04 19.99
C ASN A 236 -16.97 1.09 19.84
N ALA A 237 -16.01 1.06 20.74
CA ALA A 237 -14.93 2.04 20.78
C ALA A 237 -14.03 2.01 19.53
N ASP A 238 -13.72 0.84 18.95
CA ASP A 238 -12.95 0.75 17.70
C ASP A 238 -13.68 1.48 16.55
N ALA A 239 -14.95 1.18 16.33
CA ALA A 239 -15.74 1.78 15.26
C ALA A 239 -15.84 3.30 15.40
N TYR A 240 -15.99 3.81 16.62
CA TYR A 240 -16.01 5.24 16.91
C TYR A 240 -14.68 5.93 16.57
N ILE A 241 -13.59 5.42 17.10
CA ILE A 241 -12.25 6.00 16.93
C ILE A 241 -11.78 5.87 15.48
N ARG A 242 -12.13 4.79 14.81
CA ARG A 242 -11.78 4.51 13.41
C ARG A 242 -12.27 5.58 12.45
N GLN A 243 -13.36 6.27 12.77
CA GLN A 243 -13.84 7.41 11.98
C GLN A 243 -12.86 8.59 11.97
N SER A 244 -11.94 8.67 12.93
CA SER A 244 -10.87 9.67 12.96
C SER A 244 -9.68 9.33 12.07
N TYR A 245 -9.56 8.06 11.62
CA TYR A 245 -8.41 7.60 10.88
C TYR A 245 -8.35 8.21 9.47
N ARG A 246 -7.22 8.84 9.16
CA ARG A 246 -6.89 9.38 7.85
C ARG A 246 -5.47 8.94 7.50
N GLY A 247 -5.19 8.76 6.21
CA GLY A 247 -3.85 8.48 5.70
C GLY A 247 -2.92 9.68 5.68
N GLY A 248 -1.84 9.59 4.92
CA GLY A 248 -0.90 10.69 4.70
C GLY A 248 -1.54 11.86 3.97
N TRP A 249 -1.00 13.05 4.20
CA TRP A 249 -1.42 14.26 3.51
C TRP A 249 -0.73 14.35 2.14
N CYS A 250 -1.54 14.44 1.08
CA CYS A 250 -1.07 14.65 -0.29
C CYS A 250 -1.85 15.84 -0.88
N TYR A 251 -1.12 16.89 -1.24
CA TYR A 251 -1.77 18.13 -1.67
C TYR A 251 -0.96 18.85 -2.74
N LEU A 252 -1.62 19.19 -3.83
CA LEU A 252 -1.12 20.14 -4.84
C LEU A 252 -1.84 21.47 -4.65
N VAL A 253 -1.07 22.54 -4.51
CA VAL A 253 -1.63 23.89 -4.34
C VAL A 253 -2.56 24.21 -5.51
N GLU A 254 -3.77 24.65 -5.20
CA GLU A 254 -4.77 25.03 -6.20
C GLU A 254 -4.22 26.15 -7.12
N GLY A 255 -4.44 26.01 -8.41
CA GLY A 255 -3.88 26.90 -9.42
C GLY A 255 -2.45 26.56 -9.87
N CYS A 256 -1.80 25.56 -9.25
CA CYS A 256 -0.46 25.10 -9.66
C CYS A 256 -0.49 23.87 -10.59
N SER A 257 -1.64 23.23 -10.77
CA SER A 257 -1.78 22.08 -11.68
C SER A 257 -1.38 22.45 -13.12
N GLY A 258 -0.51 21.62 -13.70
CA GLY A 258 -0.04 21.77 -15.08
C GLY A 258 0.96 22.92 -15.32
N LYS A 259 1.26 23.74 -14.30
CA LYS A 259 2.31 24.77 -14.39
C LYS A 259 3.69 24.16 -14.31
N THR A 260 4.64 24.75 -15.04
CA THR A 260 6.06 24.40 -15.02
C THR A 260 6.83 25.38 -14.12
N TYR A 261 7.69 24.85 -13.28
CA TYR A 261 8.58 25.61 -12.39
C TYR A 261 10.02 25.39 -12.83
N THR A 262 10.83 26.45 -12.82
CA THR A 262 12.19 26.47 -13.39
C THR A 262 13.30 26.31 -12.37
N LYS A 263 12.97 26.09 -11.09
CA LYS A 263 13.93 25.91 -10.01
C LYS A 263 13.22 25.41 -8.76
N GLY A 264 13.83 24.50 -8.04
CA GLY A 264 13.28 24.11 -6.75
C GLY A 264 14.02 23.01 -6.03
N THR A 265 13.46 22.65 -4.88
CA THR A 265 14.00 21.66 -3.97
C THR A 265 12.88 20.77 -3.45
N THR A 266 13.16 19.48 -3.40
CA THR A 266 12.34 18.48 -2.73
C THR A 266 13.01 18.13 -1.40
N ALA A 267 12.26 18.31 -0.31
CA ALA A 267 12.67 17.90 1.03
C ALA A 267 11.81 16.74 1.50
N ASP A 268 12.43 15.70 2.06
CA ASP A 268 11.79 14.46 2.50
C ASP A 268 12.11 14.20 3.97
N VAL A 269 11.13 13.70 4.74
CA VAL A 269 11.32 13.39 6.16
C VAL A 269 12.02 12.06 6.32
N ASN A 270 13.07 12.02 7.11
CA ASN A 270 13.77 10.79 7.44
C ASN A 270 12.85 9.80 8.17
N SER A 271 12.34 8.79 7.45
CA SER A 271 11.45 7.77 8.02
C SER A 271 10.28 8.38 8.81
N LEU A 272 9.37 9.09 8.15
CA LEU A 272 8.31 9.89 8.79
C LEU A 272 7.55 9.14 9.90
N TYR A 273 6.96 7.98 9.60
CA TYR A 273 6.18 7.25 10.60
C TYR A 273 7.03 6.77 11.79
N PRO A 274 8.18 6.11 11.59
CA PRO A 274 9.08 5.79 12.69
C PRO A 274 9.56 7.02 13.48
N SER A 275 9.82 8.13 12.80
CA SER A 275 10.17 9.41 13.45
C SER A 275 9.09 9.87 14.42
N MET A 276 7.82 9.83 13.99
CA MET A 276 6.69 10.24 14.82
C MET A 276 6.41 9.25 15.96
N MET A 277 6.70 7.96 15.75
CA MET A 277 6.57 6.92 16.77
C MET A 277 7.69 6.98 17.85
N SER A 278 8.85 7.52 17.51
CA SER A 278 9.97 7.68 18.42
C SER A 278 9.69 8.74 19.50
N SER A 279 10.21 8.53 20.71
CA SER A 279 10.17 9.53 21.80
C SER A 279 10.85 10.85 21.43
N GLN A 280 11.78 10.83 20.45
CA GLN A 280 12.43 12.05 19.93
C GLN A 280 11.43 13.06 19.32
N SER A 281 10.26 12.59 18.89
CA SER A 281 9.19 13.47 18.40
C SER A 281 8.52 14.28 19.51
N GLY A 282 8.62 13.85 20.75
CA GLY A 282 7.84 14.38 21.88
C GLY A 282 6.37 13.93 21.88
N ASN A 283 5.96 13.06 20.97
CA ASN A 283 4.58 12.64 20.83
C ASN A 283 4.18 11.60 21.89
N TYR A 284 3.04 11.83 22.51
CA TYR A 284 2.37 10.89 23.40
C TYR A 284 1.32 10.10 22.63
N TYR A 285 1.22 8.82 22.90
CA TYR A 285 0.29 7.91 22.24
C TYR A 285 -0.75 7.36 23.21
N PRO A 286 -2.04 7.26 22.77
CA PRO A 286 -3.10 6.71 23.60
C PRO A 286 -2.84 5.23 23.90
N VAL A 287 -3.07 4.86 25.16
CA VAL A 287 -2.94 3.49 25.66
C VAL A 287 -4.11 3.14 26.56
N GLY A 288 -4.41 1.85 26.68
CA GLY A 288 -5.45 1.33 27.58
C GLY A 288 -6.87 1.55 27.05
N LYS A 289 -7.83 1.58 27.96
CA LYS A 289 -9.26 1.72 27.64
C LYS A 289 -9.68 3.19 27.61
N PRO A 290 -10.52 3.59 26.64
CA PRO A 290 -11.06 4.94 26.57
C PRO A 290 -12.09 5.22 27.65
N LYS A 291 -12.20 6.50 28.03
CA LYS A 291 -13.27 7.04 28.83
C LYS A 291 -14.10 7.98 27.96
N PHE A 292 -15.36 7.60 27.72
CA PHE A 292 -16.28 8.35 26.88
C PHE A 292 -16.96 9.47 27.64
N TRP A 293 -17.29 10.55 26.95
CA TRP A 293 -18.17 11.63 27.42
C TRP A 293 -19.15 12.03 26.33
N SER A 294 -20.30 12.57 26.71
CA SER A 294 -21.25 13.21 25.81
C SER A 294 -21.51 14.65 26.27
N GLY A 295 -21.83 15.53 25.33
CA GLY A 295 -22.08 16.93 25.59
C GLY A 295 -21.09 17.88 24.90
N ASN A 296 -21.36 19.17 24.99
CA ASN A 296 -20.71 20.22 24.19
C ASN A 296 -19.40 20.76 24.75
N GLN A 297 -18.83 20.11 25.75
CA GLN A 297 -17.56 20.53 26.37
C GLN A 297 -16.61 19.34 26.51
N ILE A 298 -15.33 19.60 26.27
CA ILE A 298 -14.27 18.62 26.56
C ILE A 298 -14.06 18.57 28.07
N PRO A 299 -14.14 17.40 28.72
CA PRO A 299 -13.90 17.28 30.15
C PRO A 299 -12.49 17.77 30.53
N PRO A 300 -12.31 18.43 31.68
CA PRO A 300 -10.99 18.88 32.15
C PRO A 300 -9.97 17.72 32.23
N GLU A 301 -10.41 16.51 32.57
CA GLU A 301 -9.55 15.33 32.62
C GLU A 301 -8.92 14.99 31.26
N ALA A 302 -9.63 15.18 30.16
CA ALA A 302 -9.14 14.93 28.79
C ALA A 302 -8.05 15.94 28.36
N LEU A 303 -8.00 17.11 29.00
CA LEU A 303 -7.07 18.20 28.65
C LEU A 303 -5.75 18.15 29.43
N LYS A 304 -5.59 17.20 30.35
CA LYS A 304 -4.31 17.02 31.10
C LYS A 304 -3.18 16.62 30.16
N ALA A 305 -1.93 16.96 30.52
CA ALA A 305 -0.75 16.81 29.65
C ALA A 305 -0.50 15.38 29.18
N ASN A 306 -0.77 14.36 30.00
CA ASN A 306 -0.58 12.95 29.66
C ASN A 306 -1.92 12.28 29.26
N ARG A 307 -2.74 12.97 28.52
CA ARG A 307 -3.99 12.48 27.95
C ARG A 307 -3.99 12.62 26.44
N TYR A 308 -4.72 11.74 25.78
CA TYR A 308 -4.99 11.80 24.36
C TYR A 308 -6.49 11.65 24.14
N TYR A 309 -7.12 12.54 23.41
CA TYR A 309 -8.56 12.47 23.16
C TYR A 309 -8.90 12.42 21.67
N PHE A 310 -10.06 11.85 21.41
CA PHE A 310 -10.76 11.88 20.14
C PHE A 310 -12.06 12.63 20.36
N ILE A 311 -12.47 13.42 19.39
CA ILE A 311 -13.62 14.30 19.52
C ILE A 311 -14.50 14.20 18.28
N ARG A 312 -15.81 14.11 18.48
CA ARG A 312 -16.79 14.18 17.39
C ARG A 312 -17.48 15.54 17.45
N ILE A 313 -17.42 16.25 16.33
CA ILE A 313 -17.94 17.60 16.17
C ILE A 313 -18.90 17.67 15.00
N CYS A 314 -19.78 18.67 15.01
CA CYS A 314 -20.62 19.03 13.88
C CYS A 314 -20.41 20.52 13.59
N THR A 315 -20.06 20.87 12.36
CA THR A 315 -19.68 22.25 12.01
C THR A 315 -19.77 22.53 10.52
N ARG A 316 -19.93 23.79 10.15
CA ARG A 316 -19.48 24.33 8.86
C ARG A 316 -18.04 24.76 9.00
N PHE A 317 -17.26 24.67 7.94
CA PHE A 317 -15.87 25.10 7.97
C PHE A 317 -15.49 25.85 6.69
N TYR A 318 -14.63 26.85 6.86
CA TYR A 318 -14.12 27.70 5.80
C TYR A 318 -12.62 27.92 6.02
N LEU A 319 -11.82 27.59 5.00
CA LEU A 319 -10.36 27.76 5.09
C LEU A 319 -10.00 29.22 5.30
N ARG A 320 -9.18 29.51 6.30
CA ARG A 320 -8.63 30.85 6.53
C ARG A 320 -7.73 31.26 5.38
N LYS A 321 -7.74 32.54 5.05
CA LYS A 321 -6.87 33.10 4.01
C LYS A 321 -5.40 32.79 4.32
N GLY A 322 -4.68 32.27 3.32
CA GLY A 322 -3.25 31.93 3.44
C GLY A 322 -2.95 30.62 4.11
N MET A 323 -3.96 29.84 4.54
CA MET A 323 -3.77 28.54 5.15
C MET A 323 -3.90 27.42 4.13
N LEU A 324 -3.25 26.27 4.39
CA LEU A 324 -3.34 25.06 3.59
C LEU A 324 -4.48 24.17 4.06
N PRO A 325 -5.28 23.59 3.15
CA PRO A 325 -6.37 22.70 3.50
C PRO A 325 -5.88 21.30 3.83
N PHE A 326 -6.55 20.60 4.76
CA PHE A 326 -6.26 19.22 5.10
C PHE A 326 -7.49 18.36 5.39
N VAL A 327 -8.68 18.97 5.47
CA VAL A 327 -9.92 18.23 5.74
C VAL A 327 -10.30 17.39 4.54
N GLN A 328 -10.42 16.07 4.73
CA GLN A 328 -10.98 15.12 3.77
C GLN A 328 -12.22 14.48 4.35
N ILE A 329 -13.26 14.34 3.52
CA ILE A 329 -14.48 13.63 3.87
C ILE A 329 -14.62 12.42 2.93
N LYS A 330 -14.55 11.23 3.51
CA LYS A 330 -14.69 9.96 2.80
C LYS A 330 -16.09 9.38 3.00
N HIS A 331 -16.47 8.49 2.09
CA HIS A 331 -17.77 7.79 2.14
C HIS A 331 -19.00 8.70 2.14
N ASN A 332 -18.85 9.90 1.59
CA ASN A 332 -19.93 10.84 1.40
C ASN A 332 -20.02 11.23 -0.08
N PRO A 333 -21.14 10.97 -0.78
CA PRO A 333 -21.26 11.20 -2.21
C PRO A 333 -21.17 12.67 -2.63
N ARG A 334 -21.24 13.60 -1.68
CA ARG A 334 -21.18 15.05 -1.92
C ARG A 334 -19.77 15.59 -2.06
N TYR A 335 -18.78 14.86 -1.52
CA TYR A 335 -17.40 15.30 -1.50
C TYR A 335 -16.52 14.28 -2.22
N LYS A 336 -15.60 14.77 -3.02
CA LYS A 336 -14.57 13.92 -3.64
C LYS A 336 -13.60 13.44 -2.56
N ALA A 337 -13.51 12.13 -2.35
CA ALA A 337 -12.76 11.52 -1.23
C ALA A 337 -11.25 11.85 -1.23
N THR A 338 -10.69 12.22 -2.38
CA THR A 338 -9.28 12.61 -2.54
C THR A 338 -9.03 14.10 -2.37
N GLU A 339 -10.09 14.92 -2.34
CA GLU A 339 -9.96 16.38 -2.25
C GLU A 339 -9.68 16.84 -0.83
N MET A 340 -8.75 17.80 -0.70
CA MET A 340 -8.55 18.56 0.52
C MET A 340 -9.49 19.75 0.49
N LEU A 341 -10.53 19.71 1.34
CA LEU A 341 -11.65 20.65 1.30
C LEU A 341 -11.28 22.01 1.91
N LYS A 342 -11.66 23.08 1.22
CA LYS A 342 -11.58 24.45 1.71
C LYS A 342 -12.85 24.87 2.45
N THR A 343 -13.97 24.25 2.13
CA THR A 343 -15.27 24.57 2.70
C THR A 343 -16.16 23.33 2.75
N SER A 344 -17.05 23.29 3.72
CA SER A 344 -18.14 22.31 3.78
C SER A 344 -19.29 22.63 2.83
N ASP A 345 -19.34 23.84 2.27
CA ASP A 345 -20.36 24.22 1.28
C ASP A 345 -20.23 23.39 0.00
N ILE A 346 -21.34 23.09 -0.63
CA ILE A 346 -21.40 22.26 -1.84
C ILE A 346 -21.28 23.15 -3.08
N TYR A 347 -20.34 22.77 -3.96
CA TYR A 347 -20.18 23.43 -5.25
C TYR A 347 -21.20 22.91 -6.26
N ASP A 348 -21.98 23.81 -6.83
CA ASP A 348 -22.88 23.51 -7.92
C ASP A 348 -22.22 23.86 -9.25
N LYS A 349 -21.95 22.83 -10.06
CA LYS A 349 -21.31 22.97 -11.38
C LYS A 349 -22.17 23.76 -12.38
N THR A 350 -23.50 23.78 -12.20
CA THR A 350 -24.43 24.47 -13.10
C THR A 350 -24.38 25.98 -12.89
N THR A 351 -24.34 26.41 -11.62
CA THR A 351 -24.32 27.83 -11.27
C THR A 351 -22.93 28.39 -11.02
N GLY A 352 -21.91 27.51 -10.85
CA GLY A 352 -20.56 27.91 -10.49
C GLY A 352 -20.41 28.49 -9.07
N LYS A 353 -21.36 28.21 -8.18
CA LYS A 353 -21.41 28.79 -6.83
C LYS A 353 -21.42 27.71 -5.76
N TYR A 354 -21.01 28.10 -4.55
CA TYR A 354 -21.11 27.29 -3.35
C TYR A 354 -22.38 27.60 -2.57
N TYR A 355 -23.02 26.55 -2.02
CA TYR A 355 -24.28 26.64 -1.29
C TYR A 355 -24.18 25.96 0.08
N ARG A 356 -24.81 26.56 1.10
CA ARG A 356 -24.92 25.99 2.46
C ARG A 356 -26.01 24.93 2.59
N GLN A 357 -26.85 24.80 1.58
CA GLN A 357 -27.94 23.82 1.53
C GLN A 357 -27.96 23.15 0.16
N PHE A 358 -28.34 21.90 0.12
CA PHE A 358 -28.51 21.15 -1.12
C PHE A 358 -29.74 20.26 -1.02
N LYS A 359 -30.32 19.90 -2.17
CA LYS A 359 -31.39 18.92 -2.27
C LYS A 359 -30.82 17.55 -2.66
N ASP A 360 -31.29 16.50 -1.99
CA ASP A 360 -30.98 15.14 -2.39
C ASP A 360 -31.82 14.69 -3.59
N LYS A 361 -31.63 13.44 -4.03
CA LYS A 361 -32.37 12.87 -5.16
C LYS A 361 -33.88 12.78 -4.91
N ASP A 362 -34.28 12.69 -3.66
CA ASP A 362 -35.67 12.59 -3.22
C ASP A 362 -36.31 13.98 -2.96
N GLY A 363 -35.56 15.05 -3.21
CA GLY A 363 -36.02 16.44 -3.06
C GLY A 363 -35.94 17.00 -1.66
N ASN A 364 -35.37 16.25 -0.69
CA ASN A 364 -35.23 16.75 0.69
C ASN A 364 -34.06 17.75 0.75
N THR A 365 -34.29 18.83 1.49
CA THR A 365 -33.27 19.86 1.72
C THR A 365 -32.37 19.45 2.89
N HIS A 366 -31.08 19.44 2.67
CA HIS A 366 -30.06 19.14 3.67
C HIS A 366 -29.12 20.31 3.87
N ASP A 367 -28.62 20.41 5.09
CA ASP A 367 -27.58 21.33 5.50
C ASP A 367 -26.19 20.79 5.18
N THR A 368 -25.24 21.69 4.93
CA THR A 368 -23.82 21.34 4.67
C THR A 368 -22.97 21.28 5.95
N ARG A 369 -23.56 21.36 7.14
CA ARG A 369 -22.85 21.01 8.38
C ARG A 369 -22.36 19.58 8.29
N VAL A 370 -21.11 19.35 8.69
CA VAL A 370 -20.46 18.04 8.62
C VAL A 370 -20.15 17.53 10.01
N THR A 371 -20.55 16.30 10.28
CA THR A 371 -20.12 15.59 11.48
C THR A 371 -18.80 14.88 11.19
N MET A 372 -17.80 15.13 12.03
CA MET A 372 -16.46 14.55 11.91
C MET A 372 -15.96 14.06 13.26
N THR A 373 -15.33 12.88 13.27
CA THR A 373 -14.51 12.41 14.41
C THR A 373 -13.06 12.72 14.11
N LEU A 374 -12.38 13.37 15.02
CA LEU A 374 -11.02 13.87 14.87
C LEU A 374 -10.13 13.41 16.04
N THR A 375 -8.85 13.24 15.77
CA THR A 375 -7.83 13.21 16.82
C THR A 375 -7.70 14.60 17.45
N MET A 376 -7.21 14.69 18.67
CA MET A 376 -6.94 16.00 19.30
C MET A 376 -5.96 16.84 18.48
N THR A 377 -5.00 16.17 17.79
CA THR A 377 -3.99 16.83 16.94
C THR A 377 -4.64 17.45 15.69
N ASP A 378 -5.50 16.69 15.01
CA ASP A 378 -6.24 17.19 13.85
C ASP A 378 -7.29 18.25 14.24
N TYR A 379 -7.91 18.11 15.41
CA TYR A 379 -8.83 19.11 15.95
C TYR A 379 -8.14 20.45 16.23
N GLN A 380 -6.94 20.42 16.80
CA GLN A 380 -6.16 21.61 17.00
C GLN A 380 -5.78 22.28 15.67
N LEU A 381 -5.36 21.50 14.70
CA LEU A 381 -5.02 22.00 13.36
C LEU A 381 -6.25 22.58 12.63
N LEU A 382 -7.42 21.96 12.81
CA LEU A 382 -8.69 22.46 12.27
C LEU A 382 -8.99 23.87 12.78
N LYS A 383 -8.85 24.11 14.08
CA LYS A 383 -9.08 25.44 14.69
C LYS A 383 -8.08 26.50 14.18
N GLU A 384 -6.86 26.08 13.92
CA GLU A 384 -5.80 26.96 13.38
C GLU A 384 -6.03 27.33 11.91
N HIS A 385 -6.43 26.35 11.08
CA HIS A 385 -6.51 26.51 9.63
C HIS A 385 -7.89 26.97 9.12
N TYR A 386 -8.97 26.72 9.87
CA TYR A 386 -10.34 26.97 9.43
C TYR A 386 -11.11 27.90 10.37
N ILE A 387 -12.03 28.63 9.80
CA ILE A 387 -13.12 29.29 10.53
C ILE A 387 -14.24 28.26 10.66
N LEU A 388 -14.70 28.05 11.90
CA LEU A 388 -15.78 27.13 12.20
C LEU A 388 -17.05 27.95 12.49
N GLU A 389 -18.13 27.60 11.78
CA GLU A 389 -19.47 28.23 11.98
C GLU A 389 -20.48 27.15 12.36
N ASP A 390 -21.48 27.52 13.12
CA ASP A 390 -22.50 26.59 13.63
C ASP A 390 -21.86 25.36 14.30
N PHE A 391 -20.80 25.63 15.06
CA PHE A 391 -19.94 24.62 15.66
C PHE A 391 -20.55 24.03 16.93
N GLU A 392 -20.51 22.71 17.01
CA GLU A 392 -21.00 21.97 18.16
C GLU A 392 -20.06 20.77 18.43
N ILE A 393 -19.69 20.58 19.70
CA ILE A 393 -19.07 19.32 20.17
C ILE A 393 -20.21 18.38 20.55
N LEU A 394 -20.22 17.20 19.97
CA LEU A 394 -21.24 16.19 20.25
C LEU A 394 -20.81 15.30 21.42
N ASP A 395 -19.62 14.75 21.34
CA ASP A 395 -19.05 13.79 22.29
C ASP A 395 -17.57 13.55 22.02
N GLY A 396 -16.97 12.62 22.77
CA GLY A 396 -15.61 12.21 22.58
C GLY A 396 -15.22 11.08 23.52
N CYS A 397 -13.95 10.70 23.44
CA CYS A 397 -13.33 9.81 24.42
C CYS A 397 -11.87 10.21 24.65
N TRP A 398 -11.36 9.93 25.83
CA TRP A 398 -9.99 10.21 26.18
C TRP A 398 -9.29 8.99 26.78
N PHE A 399 -7.98 8.96 26.62
CA PHE A 399 -7.09 7.91 27.04
C PHE A 399 -5.99 8.45 27.93
N TYR A 400 -5.43 7.63 28.78
CA TYR A 400 -4.06 7.84 29.23
C TYR A 400 -3.13 7.75 28.02
N SER A 401 -2.01 8.46 28.06
CA SER A 401 -1.05 8.45 26.97
C SER A 401 0.37 8.31 27.51
N GLU A 402 1.19 7.62 26.71
CA GLU A 402 2.58 7.32 27.04
C GLU A 402 3.50 7.74 25.89
N ILE A 403 4.72 8.14 26.25
CA ILE A 403 5.79 8.44 25.30
C ILE A 403 6.82 7.32 25.30
N GLY A 404 7.40 7.02 24.12
CA GLY A 404 8.49 6.05 24.00
C GLY A 404 8.06 4.59 24.00
N ILE A 405 6.75 4.29 23.88
CA ILE A 405 6.26 2.90 23.87
C ILE A 405 6.79 2.08 22.66
N PHE A 406 7.23 2.73 21.61
CA PHE A 406 7.82 2.09 20.44
C PHE A 406 9.35 2.12 20.42
N ASP A 407 9.99 2.83 21.33
CA ASP A 407 11.44 3.07 21.30
C ASP A 407 12.29 1.80 21.27
N PRO A 408 12.03 0.76 22.07
CA PRO A 408 12.83 -0.46 22.01
C PRO A 408 12.87 -1.07 20.60
N TYR A 409 11.72 -1.16 19.95
CA TYR A 409 11.58 -1.66 18.58
C TYR A 409 12.23 -0.72 17.55
N ILE A 410 11.87 0.55 17.58
CA ILE A 410 12.33 1.57 16.63
C ILE A 410 13.85 1.74 16.71
N ASN A 411 14.42 1.84 17.91
CA ASN A 411 15.85 2.02 18.10
C ASN A 411 16.65 0.78 17.66
N CYS A 412 16.14 -0.42 17.91
CA CYS A 412 16.75 -1.67 17.45
C CYS A 412 16.90 -1.68 15.92
N TYR A 413 15.81 -1.44 15.20
CA TYR A 413 15.82 -1.50 13.72
C TYR A 413 16.48 -0.27 13.09
N LYS A 414 16.44 0.90 13.72
CA LYS A 414 17.24 2.06 13.30
C LYS A 414 18.73 1.75 13.36
N LYS A 415 19.20 1.22 14.48
CA LYS A 415 20.59 0.80 14.67
C LYS A 415 20.99 -0.25 13.61
N GLN A 416 20.19 -1.29 13.45
CA GLN A 416 20.43 -2.33 12.45
C GLN A 416 20.50 -1.76 11.01
N LYS A 417 19.62 -0.83 10.65
CA LYS A 417 19.64 -0.14 9.35
C LYS A 417 20.94 0.64 9.14
N MET A 418 21.45 1.29 10.17
CA MET A 418 22.65 2.13 10.10
C MET A 418 23.95 1.31 10.05
N GLU A 419 24.03 0.25 10.85
CA GLU A 419 25.25 -0.52 11.07
C GLU A 419 25.38 -1.76 10.16
N SER A 420 24.30 -2.14 9.43
CA SER A 420 24.27 -3.36 8.60
C SER A 420 24.24 -3.04 7.11
N LYS A 421 24.61 -4.06 6.31
CA LYS A 421 24.53 -4.09 4.85
C LYS A 421 23.68 -5.28 4.39
N GLY A 422 23.38 -5.37 3.10
CA GLY A 422 22.68 -6.50 2.50
C GLY A 422 21.30 -6.75 3.10
N ALA A 423 20.95 -8.02 3.25
CA ALA A 423 19.65 -8.47 3.75
C ALA A 423 19.25 -7.84 5.07
N LYS A 424 20.18 -7.81 6.02
CA LYS A 424 19.94 -7.28 7.37
C LYS A 424 19.51 -5.81 7.37
N ARG A 425 20.14 -5.00 6.50
CA ARG A 425 19.74 -3.60 6.29
C ARG A 425 18.35 -3.48 5.65
N GLN A 426 18.03 -4.30 4.66
CA GLN A 426 16.73 -4.28 3.98
C GLN A 426 15.61 -4.72 4.91
N ILE A 427 15.82 -5.77 5.71
CA ILE A 427 14.87 -6.21 6.73
C ILE A 427 14.61 -5.07 7.73
N ALA A 428 15.64 -4.41 8.23
CA ALA A 428 15.49 -3.28 9.15
C ALA A 428 14.65 -2.14 8.55
N LYS A 429 14.85 -1.80 7.28
CA LYS A 429 14.01 -0.82 6.57
C LYS A 429 12.53 -1.26 6.50
N LEU A 430 12.29 -2.52 6.19
CA LEU A 430 10.93 -3.07 6.14
C LEU A 430 10.26 -3.01 7.52
N PHE A 431 10.98 -3.37 8.58
CA PHE A 431 10.45 -3.36 9.94
C PHE A 431 10.13 -1.94 10.41
N LEU A 432 10.98 -0.97 10.13
CA LEU A 432 10.70 0.43 10.46
C LEU A 432 9.43 0.93 9.75
N ASN A 433 9.21 0.57 8.49
CA ASN A 433 8.16 1.16 7.67
C ASN A 433 6.81 0.42 7.73
N ASN A 434 6.73 -0.79 8.31
CA ASN A 434 5.51 -1.61 8.22
C ASN A 434 4.76 -1.80 9.54
N LEU A 435 5.31 -1.41 10.69
CA LEU A 435 4.63 -1.60 11.97
C LEU A 435 3.38 -0.71 12.11
N TYR A 436 3.49 0.58 11.75
CA TYR A 436 2.40 1.54 11.96
C TYR A 436 1.09 1.11 11.30
N GLY A 437 1.16 0.56 10.11
CA GLY A 437 -0.02 0.09 9.37
C GLY A 437 -0.77 -1.04 10.06
N LYS A 438 -0.07 -1.84 10.86
CA LYS A 438 -0.70 -2.91 11.65
C LYS A 438 -1.56 -2.38 12.78
N MET A 439 -1.17 -1.29 13.42
CA MET A 439 -1.97 -0.67 14.48
C MET A 439 -3.34 -0.20 13.95
N ALA A 440 -3.44 0.15 12.67
CA ALA A 440 -4.66 0.58 12.01
C ALA A 440 -5.44 -0.54 11.30
N THR A 441 -5.11 -1.80 11.49
CA THR A 441 -5.81 -2.94 10.86
C THR A 441 -7.32 -2.85 11.07
N SER A 442 -8.09 -2.94 9.97
CA SER A 442 -9.55 -2.88 9.99
C SER A 442 -10.18 -4.24 10.37
N PRO A 443 -11.27 -4.25 11.14
CA PRO A 443 -12.07 -5.45 11.36
C PRO A 443 -12.86 -5.87 10.12
N ILE A 444 -13.13 -4.93 9.22
CA ILE A 444 -13.86 -5.17 7.97
C ILE A 444 -12.86 -5.46 6.87
N SER A 445 -13.03 -6.56 6.19
CA SER A 445 -12.30 -6.92 4.98
C SER A 445 -13.29 -7.36 3.91
N SER A 446 -12.82 -7.43 2.69
CA SER A 446 -13.57 -8.02 1.58
C SER A 446 -12.67 -9.00 0.85
N PHE A 447 -13.25 -10.08 0.39
CA PHE A 447 -12.54 -11.13 -0.31
C PHE A 447 -13.20 -11.46 -1.63
N LYS A 448 -12.42 -12.11 -2.51
CA LYS A 448 -12.89 -12.63 -3.79
C LYS A 448 -13.02 -14.14 -3.71
N TYR A 449 -14.06 -14.67 -4.36
CA TYR A 449 -14.20 -16.09 -4.61
C TYR A 449 -14.46 -16.37 -6.10
N ALA A 450 -13.94 -17.51 -6.57
CA ALA A 450 -13.96 -17.86 -7.98
C ALA A 450 -15.33 -18.36 -8.42
N GLN A 451 -15.65 -18.06 -9.67
CA GLN A 451 -16.74 -18.65 -10.44
C GLN A 451 -16.23 -19.04 -11.80
N GLU A 452 -16.51 -20.27 -12.20
CA GLU A 452 -16.21 -20.74 -13.55
C GLU A 452 -17.15 -20.07 -14.55
N ARG A 453 -16.58 -19.58 -15.66
CA ARG A 453 -17.31 -18.99 -16.78
C ARG A 453 -17.55 -20.04 -17.87
N GLU A 454 -18.40 -19.71 -18.82
CA GLU A 454 -18.72 -20.57 -19.97
C GLU A 454 -17.49 -20.91 -20.84
N ASP A 455 -16.50 -20.04 -20.87
CA ASP A 455 -15.22 -20.24 -21.58
C ASP A 455 -14.18 -21.02 -20.75
N GLU A 456 -14.60 -21.64 -19.65
CA GLU A 456 -13.74 -22.37 -18.69
C GLU A 456 -12.66 -21.49 -18.02
N SER A 457 -12.76 -20.16 -18.12
CA SER A 457 -11.93 -19.24 -17.35
C SER A 457 -12.54 -18.96 -15.96
N LEU A 458 -11.72 -18.52 -15.01
CA LEU A 458 -12.19 -18.13 -13.69
C LEU A 458 -12.57 -16.64 -13.65
N GLY A 459 -13.80 -16.35 -13.28
CA GLY A 459 -14.24 -15.04 -12.82
C GLY A 459 -14.15 -14.95 -11.29
N PHE A 460 -14.29 -13.74 -10.74
CA PHE A 460 -14.28 -13.54 -9.28
C PHE A 460 -15.42 -12.64 -8.84
N LYS A 461 -16.15 -13.07 -7.82
CA LYS A 461 -17.11 -12.25 -7.08
C LYS A 461 -16.49 -11.72 -5.80
N VAL A 462 -17.00 -10.59 -5.32
CA VAL A 462 -16.54 -9.93 -4.10
C VAL A 462 -17.59 -10.08 -3.01
N GLN A 463 -17.16 -10.43 -1.80
CA GLN A 463 -17.98 -10.43 -0.61
C GLN A 463 -17.29 -9.66 0.51
N VAL A 464 -18.08 -8.92 1.31
CA VAL A 464 -17.62 -8.24 2.52
C VAL A 464 -17.66 -9.21 3.70
N GLU A 465 -16.65 -9.16 4.54
CA GLU A 465 -16.53 -9.96 5.76
C GLU A 465 -16.15 -9.05 6.93
N ALA A 466 -16.81 -9.23 8.06
CA ALA A 466 -16.60 -8.45 9.27
C ALA A 466 -15.88 -9.23 10.39
N ASN A 467 -15.10 -10.26 10.05
CA ASN A 467 -14.55 -11.24 11.00
C ASN A 467 -13.06 -11.07 11.29
N LYS A 468 -12.45 -10.00 10.82
CA LYS A 468 -11.02 -9.76 11.03
C LYS A 468 -10.79 -9.10 12.38
N GLU A 469 -9.84 -9.63 13.16
CA GLU A 469 -9.43 -9.02 14.41
C GLU A 469 -8.64 -7.72 14.15
N PRO A 470 -9.12 -6.55 14.60
CA PRO A 470 -8.37 -5.30 14.52
C PRO A 470 -7.26 -5.30 15.58
N VAL A 471 -6.25 -4.43 15.43
CA VAL A 471 -5.20 -4.29 16.43
C VAL A 471 -5.56 -3.19 17.43
N TYR A 472 -5.15 -1.94 17.21
CA TYR A 472 -5.43 -0.85 18.14
C TYR A 472 -5.48 0.49 17.39
N ILE A 473 -6.65 0.83 16.90
CA ILE A 473 -6.85 1.97 16.01
C ILE A 473 -6.53 3.32 16.66
N ALA A 474 -6.65 3.44 17.98
CA ALA A 474 -6.36 4.70 18.67
C ALA A 474 -4.92 5.16 18.41
N THR A 475 -3.95 4.27 18.58
CA THR A 475 -2.55 4.56 18.27
C THR A 475 -2.32 4.68 16.76
N GLY A 476 -2.94 3.83 15.93
CA GLY A 476 -2.84 3.91 14.48
C GLY A 476 -3.30 5.26 13.93
N SER A 477 -4.44 5.78 14.42
CA SER A 477 -4.95 7.10 14.05
C SER A 477 -4.05 8.23 14.56
N ALA A 478 -3.50 8.11 15.76
CA ALA A 478 -2.58 9.09 16.33
C ALA A 478 -1.27 9.19 15.53
N ILE A 479 -0.69 8.05 15.11
CA ILE A 479 0.56 8.04 14.31
C ILE A 479 0.38 8.82 13.00
N THR A 480 -0.65 8.52 12.24
CA THR A 480 -0.89 9.20 10.96
C THR A 480 -1.28 10.65 11.15
N SER A 481 -1.98 10.99 12.22
CA SER A 481 -2.34 12.37 12.57
C SER A 481 -1.11 13.21 12.91
N TYR A 482 -0.22 12.73 13.77
CA TYR A 482 1.05 13.39 14.06
C TYR A 482 1.90 13.56 12.79
N SER A 483 1.92 12.55 11.93
CA SER A 483 2.67 12.58 10.67
C SER A 483 2.14 13.65 9.71
N ARG A 484 0.82 13.74 9.53
CA ARG A 484 0.20 14.82 8.73
C ARG A 484 0.54 16.20 9.29
N ASN A 485 0.40 16.37 10.58
CA ASN A 485 0.71 17.64 11.25
C ASN A 485 2.16 18.05 11.03
N PHE A 486 3.10 17.11 11.13
CA PHE A 486 4.52 17.39 10.92
C PHE A 486 4.78 17.93 9.51
N THR A 487 4.25 17.28 8.49
CA THR A 487 4.41 17.69 7.09
C THR A 487 3.67 18.98 6.77
N ILE A 488 2.42 19.12 7.21
CA ILE A 488 1.59 20.31 6.95
C ILE A 488 2.22 21.57 7.55
N ARG A 489 2.76 21.49 8.77
CA ARG A 489 3.37 22.65 9.43
C ARG A 489 4.62 23.14 8.71
N ALA A 490 5.44 22.22 8.18
CA ALA A 490 6.58 22.58 7.34
C ALA A 490 6.12 23.20 6.00
N ALA A 491 5.15 22.59 5.34
CA ALA A 491 4.57 23.13 4.11
C ALA A 491 3.98 24.52 4.31
N GLN A 492 3.23 24.74 5.39
CA GLN A 492 2.59 26.02 5.71
C GLN A 492 3.62 27.15 5.89
N LYS A 493 4.76 26.89 6.53
CA LYS A 493 5.81 27.89 6.72
C LYS A 493 6.44 28.34 5.40
N ASN A 494 6.38 27.51 4.36
CA ASN A 494 6.92 27.81 3.04
C ASN A 494 5.82 28.19 2.03
N PHE A 495 4.55 28.27 2.44
CA PHE A 495 3.45 28.64 1.57
C PHE A 495 3.17 30.13 1.63
N HIS A 496 3.24 30.82 0.49
CA HIS A 496 3.04 32.26 0.37
C HIS A 496 1.93 32.65 -0.63
N GLY A 497 1.27 31.64 -1.19
CA GLY A 497 0.25 31.79 -2.23
C GLY A 497 0.62 31.03 -3.50
N ALA A 498 -0.39 30.71 -4.32
CA ALA A 498 -0.20 29.92 -5.55
C ALA A 498 0.76 30.58 -6.56
N ASP A 499 0.68 31.90 -6.68
CA ASP A 499 1.45 32.69 -7.65
C ASP A 499 2.79 33.19 -7.10
N LYS A 500 3.12 32.89 -5.85
CA LYS A 500 4.39 33.26 -5.21
C LYS A 500 5.30 32.05 -5.11
N ARG A 501 6.61 32.29 -5.06
CA ARG A 501 7.60 31.25 -4.75
C ARG A 501 7.34 30.66 -3.37
N GLY A 502 7.56 29.38 -3.22
CA GLY A 502 7.34 28.65 -1.98
C GLY A 502 6.82 27.23 -2.21
N PHE A 503 6.08 26.72 -1.25
CA PHE A 503 5.48 25.40 -1.30
C PHE A 503 4.49 25.25 -2.46
N LYS A 504 4.61 24.14 -3.21
CA LYS A 504 3.75 23.77 -4.35
C LYS A 504 3.04 22.45 -4.19
N TYR A 505 3.73 21.42 -3.67
CA TYR A 505 3.21 20.08 -3.60
C TYR A 505 3.75 19.32 -2.39
N ALA A 506 2.93 18.42 -1.83
CA ALA A 506 3.33 17.47 -0.81
C ALA A 506 2.79 16.08 -1.11
N ASP A 507 3.57 15.07 -0.75
CA ASP A 507 3.15 13.67 -0.75
C ASP A 507 3.62 12.96 0.50
N THR A 508 2.76 12.91 1.51
CA THR A 508 2.94 12.20 2.78
C THR A 508 4.14 12.66 3.61
N ASP A 509 5.35 12.41 3.16
CA ASP A 509 6.63 12.66 3.82
C ASP A 509 7.53 13.65 3.09
N SER A 510 7.08 14.21 1.98
CA SER A 510 7.84 15.18 1.19
C SER A 510 7.10 16.49 0.97
N ILE A 511 7.88 17.56 0.86
CA ILE A 511 7.43 18.87 0.36
C ILE A 511 8.28 19.28 -0.84
N HIS A 512 7.63 19.85 -1.85
CA HIS A 512 8.24 20.32 -3.08
C HIS A 512 8.01 21.83 -3.20
N CYS A 513 9.09 22.59 -3.21
CA CYS A 513 9.05 24.05 -3.22
C CYS A 513 9.86 24.58 -4.40
N ASP A 514 9.36 25.61 -5.07
CA ASP A 514 10.15 26.35 -6.07
C ASP A 514 11.13 27.34 -5.40
N LEU A 515 11.88 26.81 -4.45
CA LEU A 515 12.86 27.52 -3.61
C LEU A 515 14.23 26.86 -3.72
N ASP A 516 15.28 27.64 -3.51
CA ASP A 516 16.61 27.08 -3.25
C ASP A 516 16.65 26.34 -1.90
N PRO A 517 17.55 25.39 -1.70
CA PRO A 517 17.67 24.67 -0.43
C PRO A 517 17.78 25.58 0.79
N SER A 518 18.53 26.70 0.66
CA SER A 518 18.75 27.68 1.74
C SER A 518 17.51 28.54 2.06
N GLU A 519 16.53 28.58 1.17
CA GLU A 519 15.31 29.38 1.33
C GLU A 519 14.19 28.61 2.04
N ILE A 520 14.32 27.27 2.17
CA ILE A 520 13.33 26.46 2.87
C ILE A 520 13.48 26.68 4.37
N VAL A 521 12.39 27.09 5.01
CA VAL A 521 12.35 27.43 6.44
C VAL A 521 11.49 26.46 7.24
N GLY A 522 11.68 26.46 8.57
CA GLY A 522 10.85 25.69 9.49
C GLY A 522 11.08 24.20 9.48
N ILE A 523 12.19 23.75 8.93
CA ILE A 523 12.64 22.36 8.95
C ILE A 523 14.03 22.26 9.62
N ARG A 524 14.25 21.16 10.33
CA ARG A 524 15.57 20.76 10.80
C ARG A 524 16.17 19.81 9.76
N VAL A 525 17.30 20.13 9.20
CA VAL A 525 17.96 19.31 8.18
C VAL A 525 18.99 18.38 8.81
N SER A 526 18.91 17.09 8.50
CA SER A 526 19.88 16.07 8.87
C SER A 526 19.74 14.87 7.93
N ASP A 527 20.84 14.22 7.59
CA ASP A 527 20.82 13.06 6.67
C ASP A 527 20.21 11.80 7.29
N ASN A 528 20.27 11.67 8.62
CA ASN A 528 19.93 10.41 9.29
C ASN A 528 19.07 10.52 10.55
N ASP A 529 18.94 11.73 11.14
CA ASP A 529 18.20 11.89 12.38
C ASP A 529 16.70 11.72 12.16
N PHE A 530 16.04 11.17 13.17
CA PHE A 530 14.59 11.20 13.26
C PHE A 530 14.07 12.62 13.45
N CYS A 531 12.83 12.86 13.07
CA CYS A 531 12.18 14.16 13.15
C CYS A 531 12.94 15.27 12.42
N ALA A 532 13.72 14.91 11.42
CA ALA A 532 14.48 15.80 10.57
C ALA A 532 14.18 15.53 9.09
N TRP A 533 14.51 16.53 8.30
CA TRP A 533 14.33 16.53 6.86
C TRP A 533 15.66 16.35 6.14
N LYS A 534 15.63 15.62 5.05
CA LYS A 534 16.71 15.52 4.09
C LYS A 534 16.36 16.38 2.89
N LEU A 535 17.31 17.17 2.40
CA LEU A 535 17.18 17.87 1.13
C LEU A 535 17.49 16.87 0.02
N GLU A 536 16.48 16.09 -0.38
CA GLU A 536 16.63 14.89 -1.20
C GLU A 536 17.13 15.23 -2.60
N SER A 537 16.54 16.23 -3.25
CA SER A 537 16.89 16.63 -4.60
C SER A 537 16.67 18.11 -4.84
N CYS A 538 17.48 18.66 -5.77
CA CYS A 538 17.22 19.95 -6.40
C CYS A 538 16.92 19.70 -7.89
N TRP A 539 16.06 20.51 -8.45
CA TRP A 539 15.63 20.41 -9.84
C TRP A 539 15.60 21.79 -10.51
N ASP A 540 15.88 21.82 -11.80
CA ASP A 540 15.82 23.03 -12.63
C ASP A 540 14.50 23.13 -13.42
N ILE A 541 13.74 22.05 -13.54
CA ILE A 541 12.39 22.03 -14.10
C ILE A 541 11.54 21.04 -13.30
N ALA A 542 10.31 21.44 -12.96
CA ALA A 542 9.28 20.54 -12.42
C ALA A 542 7.89 20.90 -12.93
N LYS A 543 7.05 19.91 -13.08
CA LYS A 543 5.64 20.05 -13.42
C LYS A 543 4.80 19.12 -12.54
N PHE A 544 3.85 19.70 -11.82
CA PHE A 544 2.90 18.98 -10.97
C PHE A 544 1.54 18.96 -11.67
N VAL A 545 0.99 17.78 -11.92
CA VAL A 545 -0.27 17.65 -12.67
C VAL A 545 -1.45 17.42 -11.73
N ARG A 546 -1.32 16.47 -10.81
CA ARG A 546 -2.28 16.13 -9.77
C ARG A 546 -1.59 15.40 -8.63
N GLN A 547 -2.34 15.03 -7.58
CA GLN A 547 -1.81 14.19 -6.52
C GLN A 547 -1.14 12.93 -7.09
N LYS A 548 0.04 12.59 -6.58
CA LYS A 548 0.87 11.43 -6.99
C LYS A 548 1.24 11.42 -8.49
N THR A 549 1.25 12.59 -9.12
CA THR A 549 1.58 12.71 -10.54
C THR A 549 2.36 14.01 -10.80
N TYR A 550 3.68 13.86 -10.97
CA TYR A 550 4.59 14.96 -11.26
C TYR A 550 5.86 14.47 -11.97
N ILE A 551 6.60 15.41 -12.54
CA ILE A 551 7.88 15.20 -13.18
C ILE A 551 8.86 16.29 -12.75
N GLU A 552 10.07 15.90 -12.38
CA GLU A 552 11.17 16.78 -11.95
C GLU A 552 12.43 16.43 -12.72
N HIS A 553 13.11 17.43 -13.28
CA HIS A 553 14.43 17.25 -13.85
C HIS A 553 15.48 17.51 -12.77
N VAL A 554 15.99 16.43 -12.21
CA VAL A 554 16.89 16.43 -11.05
C VAL A 554 18.30 16.77 -11.47
N THR A 555 18.89 17.77 -10.83
CA THR A 555 20.27 18.25 -11.05
C THR A 555 21.19 17.94 -9.88
N HIS A 556 20.64 17.81 -8.66
CA HIS A 556 21.39 17.49 -7.45
C HIS A 556 20.63 16.45 -6.62
N GLU A 557 21.37 15.55 -6.01
CA GLU A 557 20.92 14.65 -4.96
C GLU A 557 21.76 14.88 -3.71
N ASP A 558 21.12 14.92 -2.54
CA ASP A 558 21.79 15.20 -1.26
C ASP A 558 22.71 16.44 -1.32
N LEU A 559 22.25 17.50 -1.99
CA LEU A 559 22.98 18.76 -2.27
C LEU A 559 24.24 18.59 -3.13
N LYS A 560 24.48 17.44 -3.72
CA LYS A 560 25.61 17.18 -4.61
C LYS A 560 25.11 17.11 -6.05
N PRO A 561 25.82 17.73 -7.00
CA PRO A 561 25.45 17.62 -8.41
C PRO A 561 25.49 16.16 -8.85
N VAL A 562 24.47 15.71 -9.57
CA VAL A 562 24.47 14.40 -10.22
C VAL A 562 25.38 14.43 -11.46
N GLU A 563 25.98 13.29 -11.79
CA GLU A 563 26.86 13.18 -12.96
C GLU A 563 26.13 13.56 -14.26
N LYS A 564 24.90 13.08 -14.38
CA LYS A 564 24.00 13.43 -15.49
C LYS A 564 22.61 13.75 -14.95
N PRO A 565 22.11 14.98 -15.13
CA PRO A 565 20.74 15.33 -14.79
C PRO A 565 19.72 14.38 -15.47
N TYR A 566 18.63 14.09 -14.78
CA TYR A 566 17.64 13.13 -15.24
C TYR A 566 16.21 13.52 -14.83
N TYR A 567 15.23 13.03 -15.58
CA TYR A 567 13.82 13.20 -15.22
C TYR A 567 13.35 12.12 -14.23
N ASN A 568 12.89 12.54 -13.08
CA ASN A 568 12.19 11.73 -12.10
C ASN A 568 10.68 11.83 -12.34
N ILE A 569 10.07 10.76 -12.85
CA ILE A 569 8.63 10.70 -13.13
C ILE A 569 7.94 9.91 -12.02
N LYS A 570 7.08 10.58 -11.27
CA LYS A 570 6.15 9.96 -10.33
C LYS A 570 4.74 10.07 -10.89
N CYS A 571 4.14 8.95 -11.19
CA CYS A 571 2.80 8.91 -11.75
C CYS A 571 2.09 7.64 -11.28
N ALA A 572 1.11 7.80 -10.40
CA ALA A 572 0.37 6.68 -9.84
C ALA A 572 -0.30 5.84 -10.94
N GLY A 573 -0.01 4.54 -10.93
CA GLY A 573 -0.53 3.58 -11.88
C GLY A 573 0.17 3.55 -13.25
N MET A 574 1.19 4.39 -13.50
CA MET A 574 2.00 4.31 -14.71
C MET A 574 3.12 3.26 -14.53
N PRO A 575 3.16 2.21 -15.35
CA PRO A 575 4.24 1.23 -15.33
C PRO A 575 5.59 1.83 -15.71
N GLU A 576 6.69 1.23 -15.26
CA GLU A 576 8.05 1.66 -15.64
C GLU A 576 8.28 1.57 -17.15
N SER A 577 7.71 0.56 -17.82
CA SER A 577 7.77 0.44 -19.29
C SER A 577 7.17 1.67 -20.01
N CYS A 578 6.07 2.22 -19.50
CA CYS A 578 5.47 3.44 -20.03
C CYS A 578 6.33 4.68 -19.73
N LYS A 579 6.92 4.78 -18.54
CA LYS A 579 7.86 5.86 -18.20
C LYS A 579 9.08 5.84 -19.11
N ASP A 580 9.65 4.67 -19.37
CA ASP A 580 10.78 4.50 -20.30
C ASP A 580 10.43 5.01 -21.70
N LEU A 581 9.26 4.61 -22.24
CA LEU A 581 8.84 5.09 -23.57
C LEU A 581 8.63 6.60 -23.60
N LEU A 582 8.09 7.18 -22.53
CA LEU A 582 7.97 8.64 -22.41
C LEU A 582 9.34 9.31 -22.43
N LEU A 583 10.30 8.83 -21.67
CA LEU A 583 11.67 9.33 -21.64
C LEU A 583 12.38 9.20 -22.99
N ILE A 584 12.17 8.08 -23.70
CA ILE A 584 12.69 7.91 -25.07
C ILE A 584 12.10 8.96 -26.00
N SER A 585 10.77 9.19 -25.94
CA SER A 585 10.10 10.21 -26.75
C SER A 585 10.57 11.65 -26.45
N MET A 586 11.06 11.90 -25.21
CA MET A 586 11.65 13.16 -24.79
C MET A 586 13.12 13.30 -25.17
N GLY A 587 13.75 12.24 -25.71
CA GLY A 587 15.18 12.24 -26.08
C GLY A 587 16.14 11.96 -24.92
N GLU A 588 15.63 11.57 -23.76
CA GLU A 588 16.42 11.35 -22.55
C GLU A 588 16.99 9.93 -22.44
N LYS A 589 16.43 9.00 -23.21
CA LYS A 589 16.82 7.59 -23.21
C LYS A 589 16.83 7.04 -24.63
N LYS A 590 17.68 6.07 -24.91
CA LYS A 590 17.69 5.35 -26.19
C LYS A 590 16.77 4.12 -26.09
N PRO A 591 16.04 3.77 -27.18
CA PRO A 591 15.24 2.55 -27.19
C PRO A 591 16.14 1.33 -27.19
N THR A 592 15.66 0.27 -26.55
CA THR A 592 16.24 -1.09 -26.65
C THR A 592 15.64 -1.83 -27.84
N PRO A 593 16.26 -2.90 -28.36
CA PRO A 593 15.68 -3.69 -29.45
C PRO A 593 14.26 -4.16 -29.18
N LYS A 594 13.93 -4.53 -27.95
CA LYS A 594 12.57 -4.94 -27.52
C LYS A 594 11.54 -3.81 -27.58
N GLN A 595 11.99 -2.57 -27.57
CA GLN A 595 11.13 -1.37 -27.61
C GLN A 595 10.91 -0.84 -29.03
N GLU A 596 11.56 -1.41 -30.05
CA GLU A 596 11.42 -0.98 -31.45
C GLU A 596 9.98 -1.09 -31.98
N ILE A 597 9.20 -2.04 -31.44
CA ILE A 597 7.77 -2.19 -31.77
C ILE A 597 6.92 -0.96 -31.41
N TYR A 598 7.44 -0.07 -30.53
CA TYR A 598 6.80 1.17 -30.09
C TYR A 598 7.35 2.41 -30.82
N SER A 599 8.09 2.26 -31.92
CA SER A 599 8.69 3.36 -32.66
C SER A 599 7.68 4.43 -33.07
N SER A 600 6.47 4.05 -33.49
CA SER A 600 5.38 4.98 -33.80
C SER A 600 5.00 5.90 -32.64
N PHE A 601 5.22 5.47 -31.39
CA PHE A 601 4.99 6.29 -30.22
C PHE A 601 6.16 7.22 -29.94
N TYR A 602 7.40 6.71 -29.85
CA TYR A 602 8.53 7.50 -29.35
C TYR A 602 9.22 8.34 -30.43
N GLU A 603 9.04 8.07 -31.73
CA GLU A 603 9.52 8.94 -32.81
C GLU A 603 8.78 10.29 -32.82
N LYS A 604 7.54 10.33 -32.33
CA LYS A 604 6.87 11.59 -32.03
C LYS A 604 7.53 12.23 -30.81
N LYS A 605 8.35 13.28 -31.07
CA LYS A 605 9.03 14.01 -30.01
C LYS A 605 8.04 14.65 -29.05
N ARG A 606 8.26 14.45 -27.76
CA ARG A 606 7.47 15.02 -26.66
C ARG A 606 8.30 15.92 -25.78
N THR A 607 7.60 16.84 -25.13
CA THR A 607 8.16 17.77 -24.16
C THR A 607 7.38 17.67 -22.83
N LEU A 608 7.77 18.46 -21.84
CA LEU A 608 7.02 18.58 -20.58
C LEU A 608 5.55 18.98 -20.81
N ASP A 609 5.26 19.73 -21.88
CA ASP A 609 3.89 20.17 -22.19
C ASP A 609 2.95 18.98 -22.47
N ASP A 610 3.49 17.87 -22.94
CA ASP A 610 2.74 16.63 -23.20
C ASP A 610 2.44 15.84 -21.93
N PHE A 611 3.16 16.09 -20.81
CA PHE A 611 2.90 15.47 -19.51
C PHE A 611 1.70 16.13 -18.85
N LYS A 612 0.50 15.71 -19.24
CA LYS A 612 -0.78 16.27 -18.80
C LYS A 612 -1.89 15.23 -18.86
N ILE A 613 -3.04 15.54 -18.28
CA ILE A 613 -4.25 14.73 -18.40
C ILE A 613 -4.56 14.46 -19.87
N GLY A 614 -4.86 13.20 -20.19
CA GLY A 614 -5.08 12.72 -21.56
C GLY A 614 -3.85 12.11 -22.24
N LEU A 615 -2.65 12.22 -21.64
CA LEU A 615 -1.47 11.53 -22.18
C LEU A 615 -1.69 10.02 -22.17
N THR A 616 -1.51 9.41 -23.35
CA THR A 616 -1.67 7.97 -23.56
C THR A 616 -0.35 7.37 -24.03
N ILE A 617 0.09 6.29 -23.37
CA ILE A 617 1.38 5.63 -23.60
C ILE A 617 1.14 4.13 -23.70
N PRO A 618 1.65 3.44 -24.76
CA PRO A 618 1.54 1.98 -24.89
C PRO A 618 2.42 1.25 -23.89
N SER A 619 2.39 -0.10 -23.93
CA SER A 619 3.22 -1.00 -23.10
C SER A 619 2.74 -1.16 -21.65
N LYS A 620 1.47 -0.91 -21.37
CA LYS A 620 0.88 -1.29 -20.11
C LYS A 620 0.36 -2.71 -20.17
N LEU A 621 0.95 -3.61 -19.37
CA LEU A 621 0.49 -4.99 -19.25
C LEU A 621 -0.59 -5.10 -18.18
N VAL A 622 -1.72 -5.70 -18.53
CA VAL A 622 -2.81 -5.99 -17.58
C VAL A 622 -3.12 -7.50 -17.58
N PRO A 623 -3.33 -8.10 -16.40
CA PRO A 623 -3.68 -9.50 -16.33
C PRO A 623 -5.10 -9.73 -16.85
N LYS A 624 -5.25 -10.71 -17.73
CA LYS A 624 -6.53 -11.21 -18.24
C LYS A 624 -6.63 -12.71 -17.95
N THR A 625 -7.68 -13.12 -17.24
CA THR A 625 -7.96 -14.53 -17.00
C THR A 625 -8.54 -15.16 -18.25
N ILE A 626 -7.96 -16.28 -18.66
CA ILE A 626 -8.41 -17.11 -19.79
C ILE A 626 -8.45 -18.58 -19.37
N LYS A 627 -8.88 -19.48 -20.23
CA LYS A 627 -8.83 -20.91 -19.96
C LYS A 627 -7.42 -21.36 -19.57
N GLY A 628 -7.30 -22.02 -18.45
CA GLY A 628 -6.04 -22.57 -17.93
C GLY A 628 -5.26 -21.64 -16.99
N GLY A 629 -5.54 -20.33 -16.97
CA GLY A 629 -4.83 -19.41 -16.09
C GLY A 629 -4.99 -17.92 -16.43
N VAL A 630 -3.90 -17.21 -16.43
CA VAL A 630 -3.85 -15.76 -16.67
C VAL A 630 -2.76 -15.42 -17.69
N ILE A 631 -3.04 -14.46 -18.55
CA ILE A 631 -2.06 -13.87 -19.48
C ILE A 631 -1.94 -12.38 -19.21
N LEU A 632 -0.81 -11.81 -19.60
CA LEU A 632 -0.61 -10.36 -19.61
C LEU A 632 -0.94 -9.84 -20.99
N VAL A 633 -1.97 -9.00 -21.07
CA VAL A 633 -2.42 -8.35 -22.31
C VAL A 633 -1.92 -6.92 -22.31
N GLU A 634 -1.34 -6.52 -23.44
CA GLU A 634 -0.89 -5.15 -23.62
C GLU A 634 -2.07 -4.21 -23.84
N THR A 635 -2.04 -3.07 -23.16
CA THR A 635 -2.98 -1.96 -23.30
C THR A 635 -2.24 -0.65 -23.22
N ASP A 636 -2.94 0.45 -23.49
CA ASP A 636 -2.41 1.78 -23.26
C ASP A 636 -2.62 2.23 -21.80
N TYR A 637 -1.64 2.91 -21.26
CA TYR A 637 -1.81 3.72 -20.07
C TYR A 637 -2.33 5.10 -20.47
N THR A 638 -3.38 5.56 -19.81
CA THR A 638 -3.88 6.93 -20.02
C THR A 638 -3.84 7.68 -18.69
N LEU A 639 -3.20 8.85 -18.65
CA LEU A 639 -3.18 9.75 -17.50
C LEU A 639 -4.56 10.41 -17.38
N ARG A 640 -5.33 9.99 -16.39
CA ARG A 640 -6.70 10.47 -16.14
C ARG A 640 -6.72 11.44 -14.97
N ASP A 641 -7.73 12.30 -14.95
CA ASP A 641 -8.11 13.03 -13.73
C ASP A 641 -8.70 12.04 -12.70
N ILE A 642 -8.42 12.24 -11.40
CA ILE A 642 -8.87 11.34 -10.32
C ILE A 642 -10.06 11.94 -9.60
#